data_c137400f20fdff855c95689a9ec6d1f5
#
_entry.id   c137400f20fdff855c95689a9ec6d1f5
#
_cell.length_a   1.000
_cell.length_b   1.000
_cell.length_c   1.000
_cell.angle_alpha   90.00
_cell.angle_beta   90.00
_cell.angle_gamma   90.00
#
_symmetry.space_group_name_H-M   'P 1'
#
loop_
_entity.id
_entity.type
_entity.pdbx_description
1 polymer ?
#
loop_
_entity_poly.entity_id
_entity_poly.type
_entity_poly.pdbx_seq_one_letter_code
_entity_poly.pdbx_strand_id
1 'polypeptide(L)'
;AMLSPGKKGILKELVGSEKLGMAVGWMEMLTMVGILGGIYVGAEIFVALSEERTAWDAGQLVVFAVAGLAFFSWLIFKPTPRTEPKSAKPFEIPILWSHFGALRELRSSRPLLLAALGDAWFWAFGGFFFLVLVEWATVPEIVRQVGDEGGFRFWFGLLGVGIMLGSMISAYVGRGRVELGIVPLGALAMPMTLICLTLSDPMSTSFNVCCVLLGIGGAFFFVPLNAFLQDQAGDERRGRVVAASNLLTNLLSIVFIGIHYFLSGKLNLNPIEELWVMTVPAVLIAGFVWYLLPEEIFRIATRALTRIFYRLSVKGVENLPKKGGALILCNHVSYADPVMIGVSLPRYLQFIAFSGLAESWLVRFVFRLTSAIPVSPNRAKEAIVKSSEKLRSGDAICIFPEGGISRVGPLLGFKKGFELIARKGQAPVVPAYLDGVWGSIFSFSDGKFLRKWPRRIPYPVRFHIGEPIPAKEATVDRVRRSMFRLAREAFSERKDLERPLSLVIKASLLRDRSAPFLVEVGGKIWTREEFYGKAKHLTGSEVKVEEVEGVASISDTCLHLAGCSLRDEEIQTAGISWPTPELIASVMRIMETNLWHEPAFRIQMEGSFDSAWDQTWCLWAPLLGDLSVKDEGDGTLTLGNAGDLNSFPAKTFTGLAISGLGVVAMNLPDPPEDINPDDQKGAAEGSVGRILPGVEARVVSDGSGEELPVGEEGDLQVACVSGEWTSANLKARFDMEGFLWLTET
;
A
#
# COMPACT_ATOMS: atom_id res chain seq x y z
N ALA A 1 24.93 -23.19 23.40
CA ALA A 1 24.07 -22.35 24.26
C ALA A 1 24.61 -20.91 24.39
N MET A 2 25.92 -20.71 24.68
CA MET A 2 26.51 -19.37 24.86
C MET A 2 26.53 -18.48 23.61
N LEU A 3 26.67 -19.06 22.40
CA LEU A 3 26.71 -18.33 21.13
C LEU A 3 25.34 -17.83 20.66
N SER A 4 24.24 -18.48 21.07
CA SER A 4 22.90 -18.14 20.59
C SER A 4 22.44 -16.72 20.94
N PRO A 5 22.59 -16.21 22.19
CA PRO A 5 22.24 -14.84 22.52
C PRO A 5 23.09 -13.81 21.77
N GLY A 6 24.40 -14.09 21.58
CA GLY A 6 25.30 -13.22 20.81
C GLY A 6 24.91 -13.15 19.34
N LYS A 7 24.67 -14.29 18.71
CA LYS A 7 24.24 -14.40 17.28
C LYS A 7 22.94 -13.63 17.04
N LYS A 8 21.93 -13.80 17.90
CA LYS A 8 20.64 -13.11 17.77
C LYS A 8 20.74 -11.63 18.13
N GLY A 9 21.53 -11.28 19.15
CA GLY A 9 21.67 -9.90 19.61
C GLY A 9 22.33 -8.94 18.62
N ILE A 10 23.32 -9.42 17.83
CA ILE A 10 24.06 -8.60 16.86
C ILE A 10 23.26 -8.26 15.61
N LEU A 11 22.23 -9.03 15.26
CA LEU A 11 21.48 -8.83 14.01
C LEU A 11 20.88 -7.43 13.91
N LYS A 12 20.24 -6.92 14.96
CA LYS A 12 19.65 -5.58 14.95
C LYS A 12 20.71 -4.48 14.79
N GLU A 13 21.90 -4.68 15.33
CA GLU A 13 23.02 -3.73 15.21
C GLU A 13 23.56 -3.67 13.77
N LEU A 14 23.58 -4.82 13.08
CA LEU A 14 24.06 -4.93 11.70
C LEU A 14 23.07 -4.41 10.67
N VAL A 15 21.77 -4.68 10.83
CA VAL A 15 20.76 -4.42 9.79
C VAL A 15 19.73 -3.34 10.16
N GLY A 16 19.68 -2.91 11.42
CA GLY A 16 18.68 -1.99 11.94
C GLY A 16 17.28 -2.63 12.12
N SER A 17 16.37 -1.90 12.77
CA SER A 17 15.00 -2.38 13.04
C SER A 17 14.19 -2.63 11.76
N GLU A 18 14.42 -1.85 10.71
CA GLU A 18 13.65 -1.92 9.44
C GLU A 18 13.86 -3.25 8.71
N LYS A 19 15.09 -3.80 8.75
CA LYS A 19 15.44 -5.05 8.07
C LYS A 19 15.51 -6.25 9.02
N LEU A 20 15.20 -6.06 10.30
CA LEU A 20 15.37 -7.10 11.32
C LEU A 20 14.48 -8.33 11.05
N GLY A 21 13.21 -8.13 10.70
CA GLY A 21 12.30 -9.24 10.36
C GLY A 21 12.80 -10.10 9.20
N MET A 22 13.33 -9.44 8.17
CA MET A 22 13.97 -10.12 7.03
C MET A 22 15.22 -10.88 7.45
N ALA A 23 16.10 -10.27 8.25
CA ALA A 23 17.36 -10.89 8.68
C ALA A 23 17.13 -12.11 9.58
N VAL A 24 16.16 -12.03 10.49
CA VAL A 24 15.78 -13.18 11.34
C VAL A 24 15.23 -14.32 10.49
N GLY A 25 14.34 -14.05 9.53
CA GLY A 25 13.82 -15.08 8.63
C GLY A 25 14.91 -15.77 7.80
N TRP A 26 15.85 -15.02 7.22
CA TRP A 26 17.01 -15.58 6.52
C TRP A 26 17.92 -16.39 7.45
N MET A 27 18.17 -15.88 8.65
CA MET A 27 18.99 -16.59 9.66
C MET A 27 18.36 -17.94 10.04
N GLU A 28 17.06 -17.99 10.28
CA GLU A 28 16.37 -19.24 10.65
C GLU A 28 16.29 -20.20 9.46
N MET A 29 16.06 -19.69 8.24
CA MET A 29 16.11 -20.51 7.03
C MET A 29 17.48 -21.19 6.88
N LEU A 30 18.58 -20.42 6.95
CA LEU A 30 19.94 -20.96 6.83
C LEU A 30 20.29 -21.89 8.00
N THR A 31 19.73 -21.64 9.18
CA THR A 31 19.89 -22.53 10.34
C THR A 31 19.24 -23.89 10.06
N MET A 32 18.04 -23.92 9.46
CA MET A 32 17.39 -25.18 9.07
C MET A 32 18.14 -25.92 7.95
N VAL A 33 18.67 -25.21 6.96
CA VAL A 33 19.55 -25.80 5.94
C VAL A 33 20.75 -26.50 6.59
N GLY A 34 21.39 -25.82 7.57
CA GLY A 34 22.53 -26.39 8.30
C GLY A 34 22.15 -27.61 9.15
N ILE A 35 21.00 -27.60 9.82
CA ILE A 35 20.51 -28.72 10.64
C ILE A 35 20.18 -29.91 9.74
N LEU A 36 19.39 -29.74 8.70
CA LEU A 36 19.01 -30.83 7.79
C LEU A 36 20.22 -31.38 7.06
N GLY A 37 21.06 -30.50 6.50
CA GLY A 37 22.31 -30.92 5.84
C GLY A 37 23.22 -31.69 6.79
N GLY A 38 23.36 -31.24 8.03
CA GLY A 38 24.15 -31.92 9.06
C GLY A 38 23.61 -33.31 9.43
N ILE A 39 22.28 -33.44 9.56
CA ILE A 39 21.62 -34.73 9.87
C ILE A 39 21.84 -35.72 8.71
N TYR A 40 21.52 -35.29 7.47
CA TYR A 40 21.64 -36.22 6.32
C TYR A 40 23.08 -36.55 6.01
N VAL A 41 23.95 -35.56 5.82
CA VAL A 41 25.36 -35.77 5.47
C VAL A 41 26.11 -36.47 6.60
N GLY A 42 25.85 -36.09 7.86
CA GLY A 42 26.49 -36.70 9.03
C GLY A 42 26.11 -38.17 9.18
N ALA A 43 24.83 -38.52 8.94
CA ALA A 43 24.39 -39.90 8.99
C ALA A 43 24.98 -40.74 7.86
N GLU A 44 24.98 -40.27 6.61
CA GLU A 44 25.61 -40.99 5.48
C GLU A 44 27.12 -41.21 5.69
N ILE A 45 27.83 -40.19 6.17
CA ILE A 45 29.25 -40.31 6.50
C ILE A 45 29.46 -41.34 7.62
N PHE A 46 28.61 -41.33 8.66
CA PHE A 46 28.71 -42.28 9.77
C PHE A 46 28.47 -43.69 9.29
N VAL A 47 27.44 -43.95 8.49
CA VAL A 47 27.13 -45.27 7.94
C VAL A 47 28.30 -45.77 7.09
N ALA A 48 28.76 -44.98 6.13
CA ALA A 48 29.90 -45.35 5.26
C ALA A 48 31.18 -45.64 6.05
N LEU A 49 31.46 -44.90 7.11
CA LEU A 49 32.62 -45.13 7.96
C LEU A 49 32.45 -46.38 8.87
N SER A 50 31.24 -46.76 9.26
CA SER A 50 30.97 -47.88 10.13
C SER A 50 30.98 -49.22 9.38
N GLU A 51 30.95 -49.26 8.05
CA GLU A 51 31.15 -50.48 7.24
C GLU A 51 32.59 -51.04 7.37
N GLU A 52 33.58 -50.16 7.50
CA GLU A 52 35.00 -50.57 7.55
C GLU A 52 35.62 -50.46 8.95
N ARG A 53 34.93 -49.81 9.92
CA ARG A 53 35.43 -49.45 11.25
C ARG A 53 34.44 -49.74 12.35
N THR A 54 34.91 -49.74 13.60
CA THR A 54 33.98 -49.81 14.73
C THR A 54 33.10 -48.59 14.79
N ALA A 55 31.88 -48.70 15.27
CA ALA A 55 30.97 -47.54 15.45
C ALA A 55 31.59 -46.45 16.30
N TRP A 56 32.49 -46.78 17.24
CA TRP A 56 33.21 -45.84 18.05
C TRP A 56 34.22 -45.02 17.24
N ASP A 57 35.02 -45.66 16.39
CA ASP A 57 36.01 -44.97 15.55
C ASP A 57 35.35 -44.10 14.48
N ALA A 58 34.26 -44.61 13.86
CA ALA A 58 33.43 -43.84 12.94
C ALA A 58 32.86 -42.58 13.61
N GLY A 59 32.31 -42.73 14.86
CA GLY A 59 31.79 -41.61 15.65
C GLY A 59 32.85 -40.56 15.96
N GLN A 60 34.07 -40.97 16.34
CA GLN A 60 35.19 -40.05 16.58
C GLN A 60 35.53 -39.21 15.34
N LEU A 61 35.56 -39.82 14.15
CA LEU A 61 35.87 -39.09 12.91
C LEU A 61 34.79 -38.05 12.57
N VAL A 62 33.51 -38.40 12.78
CA VAL A 62 32.41 -37.44 12.61
C VAL A 62 32.55 -36.27 13.59
N VAL A 63 32.90 -36.51 14.85
CA VAL A 63 33.13 -35.46 15.85
C VAL A 63 34.31 -34.55 15.42
N PHE A 64 35.43 -35.11 14.92
CA PHE A 64 36.53 -34.31 14.40
C PHE A 64 36.15 -33.50 13.18
N ALA A 65 35.33 -34.04 12.27
CA ALA A 65 34.80 -33.26 11.12
C ALA A 65 33.93 -32.09 11.58
N VAL A 66 33.03 -32.30 12.55
CA VAL A 66 32.22 -31.23 13.15
C VAL A 66 33.08 -30.18 13.85
N ALA A 67 34.15 -30.59 14.58
CA ALA A 67 35.10 -29.67 15.19
C ALA A 67 35.85 -28.84 14.13
N GLY A 68 36.25 -29.44 13.01
CA GLY A 68 36.85 -28.77 11.87
C GLY A 68 35.89 -27.75 11.24
N LEU A 69 34.63 -28.08 11.03
CA LEU A 69 33.60 -27.17 10.55
C LEU A 69 33.36 -26.00 11.51
N ALA A 70 33.35 -26.27 12.83
CA ALA A 70 33.21 -25.23 13.85
C ALA A 70 34.41 -24.26 13.83
N PHE A 71 35.64 -24.79 13.68
CA PHE A 71 36.83 -23.96 13.53
C PHE A 71 36.79 -23.11 12.26
N PHE A 72 36.39 -23.69 11.12
CA PHE A 72 36.21 -22.97 9.87
C PHE A 72 35.13 -21.88 9.97
N SER A 73 34.01 -22.19 10.62
CA SER A 73 32.96 -21.21 10.91
C SER A 73 33.48 -20.05 11.75
N TRP A 74 34.36 -20.33 12.74
CA TRP A 74 34.99 -19.28 13.54
C TRP A 74 35.91 -18.36 12.68
N LEU A 75 36.65 -18.93 11.73
CA LEU A 75 37.46 -18.14 10.81
C LEU A 75 36.62 -17.22 9.91
N ILE A 76 35.50 -17.73 9.37
CA ILE A 76 34.56 -16.96 8.54
C ILE A 76 33.91 -15.81 9.37
N PHE A 77 33.71 -16.03 10.65
CA PHE A 77 33.10 -15.03 11.53
C PHE A 77 34.07 -13.90 11.94
N LYS A 78 35.37 -14.11 11.78
CA LYS A 78 36.42 -13.17 12.18
C LYS A 78 36.33 -11.77 11.53
N PRO A 79 35.91 -11.62 10.24
CA PRO A 79 35.72 -10.33 9.59
C PRO A 79 34.43 -9.58 10.02
N THR A 80 33.56 -10.19 10.84
CA THR A 80 32.31 -9.52 11.27
C THR A 80 32.66 -8.20 11.96
N PRO A 81 32.00 -7.07 11.58
CA PRO A 81 32.26 -5.78 12.18
C PRO A 81 32.11 -5.83 13.69
N ARG A 82 33.06 -5.25 14.41
CA ARG A 82 32.98 -5.12 15.85
C ARG A 82 31.98 -4.01 16.16
N THR A 83 30.91 -4.35 16.84
CA THR A 83 29.96 -3.37 17.37
C THR A 83 30.47 -2.83 18.70
N GLU A 84 30.23 -1.55 18.97
CA GLU A 84 30.63 -0.96 20.24
C GLU A 84 29.86 -1.60 21.41
N PRO A 85 30.56 -1.97 22.50
CA PRO A 85 29.89 -2.55 23.66
C PRO A 85 28.94 -1.51 24.30
N LYS A 86 27.65 -1.83 24.32
CA LYS A 86 26.62 -0.98 24.94
C LYS A 86 26.65 -1.01 26.48
N SER A 87 27.41 -1.92 27.08
CA SER A 87 27.62 -2.05 28.52
C SER A 87 29.05 -2.42 28.82
N ALA A 88 29.72 -1.64 29.67
CA ALA A 88 31.10 -1.86 30.12
C ALA A 88 31.21 -2.77 31.34
N LYS A 89 30.20 -3.60 31.66
CA LYS A 89 30.26 -4.51 32.82
C LYS A 89 31.29 -5.62 32.57
N PRO A 90 32.24 -5.83 33.51
CA PRO A 90 33.18 -6.91 33.40
C PRO A 90 32.47 -8.28 33.49
N PHE A 91 33.14 -9.30 32.89
CA PHE A 91 32.66 -10.69 33.02
C PHE A 91 32.86 -11.16 34.46
N GLU A 92 31.77 -11.48 35.12
CA GLU A 92 31.78 -12.04 36.51
C GLU A 92 31.12 -13.42 36.48
N ILE A 93 31.65 -14.39 37.25
CA ILE A 93 31.10 -15.76 37.36
C ILE A 93 29.61 -15.77 37.76
N PRO A 94 29.11 -14.86 38.64
CA PRO A 94 27.66 -14.75 38.92
C PRO A 94 26.78 -14.48 37.71
N ILE A 95 27.35 -14.09 36.55
CA ILE A 95 26.59 -13.90 35.31
C ILE A 95 25.85 -15.17 34.88
N LEU A 96 26.36 -16.36 35.23
CA LEU A 96 25.70 -17.65 34.95
C LEU A 96 24.35 -17.79 35.68
N TRP A 97 24.22 -17.19 36.88
CA TRP A 97 22.98 -17.16 37.65
C TRP A 97 22.10 -15.96 37.36
N SER A 98 22.64 -14.94 36.69
CA SER A 98 21.91 -13.73 36.31
C SER A 98 20.78 -13.98 35.32
N HIS A 99 20.79 -15.13 34.61
CA HIS A 99 19.72 -15.54 33.69
C HIS A 99 18.37 -15.67 34.39
N PHE A 100 18.35 -16.13 35.68
CA PHE A 100 17.11 -16.17 36.46
C PHE A 100 16.62 -14.76 36.84
N GLY A 101 17.54 -13.81 37.07
CA GLY A 101 17.21 -12.38 37.23
C GLY A 101 16.65 -11.74 35.95
N ALA A 102 17.09 -12.18 34.80
CA ALA A 102 16.63 -11.68 33.51
C ALA A 102 15.15 -12.07 33.21
N LEU A 103 14.62 -13.15 33.82
CA LEU A 103 13.18 -13.47 33.77
C LEU A 103 12.31 -12.34 34.38
N ARG A 104 12.86 -11.58 35.33
CA ARG A 104 12.17 -10.42 35.92
C ARG A 104 12.02 -9.28 34.89
N GLU A 105 12.97 -9.15 33.97
CA GLU A 105 12.89 -8.15 32.87
C GLU A 105 11.80 -8.47 31.87
N LEU A 106 11.58 -9.74 31.53
CA LEU A 106 10.44 -10.16 30.69
C LEU A 106 9.10 -9.80 31.34
N ARG A 107 8.98 -9.92 32.66
CA ARG A 107 7.75 -9.56 33.40
C ARG A 107 7.47 -8.06 33.43
N SER A 108 8.48 -7.21 33.21
CA SER A 108 8.32 -5.75 33.19
C SER A 108 7.55 -5.25 31.95
N SER A 109 7.48 -6.06 30.88
CA SER A 109 6.79 -5.74 29.65
C SER A 109 5.92 -6.92 29.21
N ARG A 110 4.59 -6.75 29.31
CA ARG A 110 3.62 -7.79 28.88
C ARG A 110 3.84 -8.25 27.43
N PRO A 111 4.08 -7.37 26.43
CA PRO A 111 4.35 -7.81 25.06
C PRO A 111 5.63 -8.66 24.94
N LEU A 112 6.71 -8.31 25.64
CA LEU A 112 7.95 -9.10 25.63
C LEU A 112 7.75 -10.47 26.27
N LEU A 113 7.03 -10.54 27.39
CA LEU A 113 6.73 -11.81 28.05
C LEU A 113 5.91 -12.73 27.16
N LEU A 114 4.85 -12.20 26.50
CA LEU A 114 4.00 -12.98 25.61
C LEU A 114 4.76 -13.47 24.36
N ALA A 115 5.63 -12.64 23.81
CA ALA A 115 6.48 -13.04 22.68
C ALA A 115 7.49 -14.13 23.09
N ALA A 116 8.10 -14.02 24.28
CA ALA A 116 9.02 -15.04 24.81
C ALA A 116 8.30 -16.36 25.13
N LEU A 117 7.06 -16.32 25.65
CA LEU A 117 6.23 -17.50 25.85
C LEU A 117 5.84 -18.16 24.54
N GLY A 118 5.51 -17.38 23.51
CA GLY A 118 5.23 -17.90 22.17
C GLY A 118 6.45 -18.57 21.54
N ASP A 119 7.64 -17.95 21.63
CA ASP A 119 8.91 -18.54 21.16
C ASP A 119 9.21 -19.85 21.92
N ALA A 120 9.06 -19.87 23.25
CA ALA A 120 9.25 -21.03 24.08
C ALA A 120 8.25 -22.17 23.77
N TRP A 121 6.99 -21.82 23.54
CA TRP A 121 5.96 -22.77 23.10
C TRP A 121 6.34 -23.46 21.79
N PHE A 122 6.74 -22.69 20.77
CA PHE A 122 7.11 -23.26 19.48
C PHE A 122 8.23 -24.30 19.61
N TRP A 123 9.30 -23.98 20.33
CA TRP A 123 10.43 -24.90 20.50
C TRP A 123 10.09 -26.11 21.36
N ALA A 124 9.32 -25.93 22.45
CA ALA A 124 8.87 -27.03 23.29
C ALA A 124 7.93 -27.98 22.56
N PHE A 125 6.99 -27.42 21.80
CA PHE A 125 6.09 -28.17 20.91
C PHE A 125 6.87 -28.91 19.83
N GLY A 126 7.84 -28.25 19.19
CA GLY A 126 8.70 -28.87 18.17
C GLY A 126 9.52 -30.03 18.74
N GLY A 127 10.03 -29.90 19.96
CA GLY A 127 10.74 -30.97 20.69
C GLY A 127 9.82 -32.17 21.01
N PHE A 128 8.60 -31.92 21.47
CA PHE A 128 7.59 -32.94 21.69
C PHE A 128 7.24 -33.68 20.38
N PHE A 129 6.92 -32.93 19.33
CA PHE A 129 6.58 -33.50 18.02
C PHE A 129 7.74 -34.33 17.43
N PHE A 130 8.98 -33.86 17.66
CA PHE A 130 10.17 -34.66 17.28
C PHE A 130 10.19 -36.03 17.95
N LEU A 131 9.91 -36.11 19.26
CA LEU A 131 9.88 -37.39 20.00
C LEU A 131 8.75 -38.29 19.51
N VAL A 132 7.57 -37.72 19.26
CA VAL A 132 6.44 -38.48 18.68
C VAL A 132 6.79 -39.03 17.29
N LEU A 133 7.47 -38.27 16.43
CA LEU A 133 7.93 -38.74 15.12
C LEU A 133 8.95 -39.89 15.25
N VAL A 134 9.88 -39.78 16.21
CA VAL A 134 10.85 -40.86 16.49
C VAL A 134 10.13 -42.12 16.91
N GLU A 135 9.20 -42.05 17.86
CA GLU A 135 8.40 -43.19 18.31
C GLU A 135 7.55 -43.77 17.16
N TRP A 136 6.92 -42.89 16.37
CA TRP A 136 6.11 -43.34 15.23
C TRP A 136 6.91 -44.05 14.17
N ALA A 137 8.16 -43.65 13.94
CA ALA A 137 9.05 -44.31 12.99
C ALA A 137 9.48 -45.75 13.44
N THR A 138 9.30 -46.10 14.73
CA THR A 138 9.58 -47.44 15.25
C THR A 138 8.40 -48.40 15.14
N VAL A 139 7.22 -47.96 14.69
CA VAL A 139 6.04 -48.83 14.50
C VAL A 139 6.34 -49.87 13.42
N PRO A 140 6.10 -51.17 13.68
CA PRO A 140 6.51 -52.27 12.80
C PRO A 140 6.00 -52.17 11.36
N GLU A 141 4.80 -51.66 11.14
CA GLU A 141 4.24 -51.42 9.81
C GLU A 141 5.04 -50.40 9.00
N ILE A 142 5.52 -49.35 9.65
CA ILE A 142 6.30 -48.26 9.04
C ILE A 142 7.72 -48.72 8.77
N VAL A 143 8.33 -49.40 9.73
CA VAL A 143 9.67 -50.02 9.59
C VAL A 143 9.74 -50.98 8.39
N ARG A 144 8.70 -51.80 8.19
CA ARG A 144 8.63 -52.71 7.04
C ARG A 144 8.62 -51.98 5.69
N GLN A 145 8.08 -50.79 5.62
CA GLN A 145 7.93 -50.03 4.35
C GLN A 145 9.11 -49.13 4.03
N VAL A 146 9.75 -48.54 5.03
CA VAL A 146 10.75 -47.48 4.85
C VAL A 146 12.12 -47.80 5.48
N GLY A 147 12.24 -48.89 6.22
CA GLY A 147 13.42 -49.24 7.04
C GLY A 147 13.47 -48.50 8.37
N ASP A 148 14.32 -48.99 9.29
CA ASP A 148 14.36 -48.54 10.70
C ASP A 148 14.54 -47.06 10.94
N GLU A 149 15.18 -46.33 10.01
CA GLU A 149 15.44 -44.90 10.17
C GLU A 149 14.84 -44.03 9.03
N GLY A 150 14.33 -44.66 7.97
CA GLY A 150 13.91 -43.95 6.76
C GLY A 150 12.70 -43.05 6.98
N GLY A 151 11.70 -43.52 7.72
CA GLY A 151 10.47 -42.73 7.97
C GLY A 151 10.72 -41.47 8.77
N PHE A 152 11.49 -41.55 9.86
CA PHE A 152 11.84 -40.41 10.69
C PHE A 152 12.62 -39.34 9.92
N ARG A 153 13.70 -39.75 9.23
CA ARG A 153 14.53 -38.81 8.45
C ARG A 153 13.71 -38.08 7.40
N PHE A 154 12.83 -38.80 6.70
CA PHE A 154 11.99 -38.25 5.65
C PHE A 154 10.99 -37.23 6.19
N TRP A 155 10.21 -37.55 7.22
CA TRP A 155 9.21 -36.66 7.78
C TRP A 155 9.84 -35.44 8.47
N PHE A 156 10.94 -35.62 9.19
CA PHE A 156 11.70 -34.53 9.79
C PHE A 156 12.30 -33.62 8.72
N GLY A 157 12.75 -34.19 7.59
CA GLY A 157 13.20 -33.44 6.42
C GLY A 157 12.08 -32.58 5.82
N LEU A 158 10.88 -33.13 5.65
CA LEU A 158 9.71 -32.40 5.15
C LEU A 158 9.30 -31.25 6.08
N LEU A 159 9.28 -31.49 7.40
CA LEU A 159 9.03 -30.46 8.40
C LEU A 159 10.06 -29.32 8.29
N GLY A 160 11.34 -29.67 8.17
CA GLY A 160 12.43 -28.72 8.01
C GLY A 160 12.35 -27.92 6.71
N VAL A 161 11.97 -28.55 5.59
CA VAL A 161 11.67 -27.85 4.33
C VAL A 161 10.51 -26.88 4.53
N GLY A 162 9.47 -27.28 5.25
CA GLY A 162 8.37 -26.39 5.61
C GLY A 162 8.83 -25.19 6.41
N ILE A 163 9.68 -25.37 7.44
CA ILE A 163 10.23 -24.26 8.24
C ILE A 163 11.10 -23.35 7.36
N MET A 164 11.90 -23.89 6.46
CA MET A 164 12.69 -23.12 5.49
C MET A 164 11.82 -22.19 4.63
N LEU A 165 10.80 -22.76 3.98
CA LEU A 165 9.88 -22.04 3.12
C LEU A 165 9.10 -20.98 3.91
N GLY A 166 8.59 -21.34 5.08
CA GLY A 166 7.88 -20.41 5.97
C GLY A 166 8.78 -19.29 6.46
N SER A 167 10.04 -19.54 6.79
CA SER A 167 11.01 -18.51 7.19
C SER A 167 11.35 -17.57 6.04
N MET A 168 11.48 -18.08 4.82
CA MET A 168 11.70 -17.27 3.62
C MET A 168 10.49 -16.36 3.32
N ILE A 169 9.28 -16.88 3.43
CA ILE A 169 8.05 -16.09 3.26
C ILE A 169 7.96 -15.02 4.36
N SER A 170 8.25 -15.39 5.63
CA SER A 170 8.30 -14.45 6.75
C SER A 170 9.33 -13.34 6.53
N ALA A 171 10.51 -13.67 6.00
CA ALA A 171 11.54 -12.71 5.63
C ALA A 171 11.06 -11.74 4.54
N TYR A 172 10.36 -12.25 3.55
CA TYR A 172 9.80 -11.43 2.46
C TYR A 172 8.71 -10.48 2.97
N VAL A 173 7.79 -10.97 3.80
CA VAL A 173 6.70 -10.17 4.37
C VAL A 173 7.22 -9.15 5.39
N GLY A 174 8.25 -9.51 6.14
CA GLY A 174 8.91 -8.66 7.14
C GLY A 174 9.86 -7.59 6.57
N ARG A 175 9.87 -7.35 5.24
CA ARG A 175 10.65 -6.27 4.64
C ARG A 175 10.14 -4.91 5.11
N GLY A 176 11.02 -4.13 5.74
CA GLY A 176 10.74 -2.78 6.20
C GLY A 176 10.23 -2.66 7.63
N ARG A 177 9.77 -3.74 8.28
CA ARG A 177 9.38 -3.78 9.70
C ARG A 177 9.20 -5.19 10.21
N VAL A 178 9.13 -5.36 11.55
CA VAL A 178 8.69 -6.61 12.17
C VAL A 178 7.18 -6.77 11.95
N GLU A 179 6.75 -7.81 11.22
CA GLU A 179 5.36 -8.02 10.82
C GLU A 179 4.72 -9.13 11.67
N LEU A 180 3.95 -8.73 12.70
CA LEU A 180 3.25 -9.66 13.59
C LEU A 180 1.95 -10.23 13.01
N GLY A 181 1.46 -9.67 11.89
CA GLY A 181 0.19 -10.09 11.31
C GLY A 181 0.15 -11.52 10.78
N ILE A 182 1.31 -12.14 10.50
CA ILE A 182 1.38 -13.54 10.09
C ILE A 182 1.41 -14.52 11.27
N VAL A 183 1.67 -14.06 12.50
CA VAL A 183 1.69 -14.91 13.71
C VAL A 183 0.35 -15.63 13.92
N PRO A 184 -0.81 -14.95 13.84
CA PRO A 184 -2.11 -15.62 13.97
C PRO A 184 -2.38 -16.65 12.89
N LEU A 185 -1.86 -16.45 11.66
CA LEU A 185 -1.98 -17.44 10.58
C LEU A 185 -1.17 -18.70 10.92
N GLY A 186 0.06 -18.52 11.41
CA GLY A 186 0.89 -19.63 11.90
C GLY A 186 0.24 -20.35 13.08
N ALA A 187 -0.27 -19.60 14.06
CA ALA A 187 -0.96 -20.16 15.22
C ALA A 187 -2.18 -21.00 14.84
N LEU A 188 -2.94 -20.62 13.80
CA LEU A 188 -4.07 -21.39 13.29
C LEU A 188 -3.64 -22.58 12.46
N ALA A 189 -2.60 -22.42 11.64
CA ALA A 189 -2.10 -23.52 10.78
C ALA A 189 -1.60 -24.71 11.59
N MET A 190 -0.95 -24.48 12.74
CA MET A 190 -0.43 -25.56 13.57
C MET A 190 -1.50 -26.57 14.04
N PRO A 191 -2.59 -26.20 14.75
CA PRO A 191 -3.60 -27.16 15.15
C PRO A 191 -4.37 -27.74 13.95
N MET A 192 -4.61 -26.97 12.89
CA MET A 192 -5.27 -27.50 11.67
C MET A 192 -4.44 -28.61 11.04
N THR A 193 -3.14 -28.40 10.89
CA THR A 193 -2.25 -29.42 10.32
C THR A 193 -2.06 -30.62 11.24
N LEU A 194 -2.07 -30.42 12.57
CA LEU A 194 -2.09 -31.54 13.53
C LEU A 194 -3.33 -32.41 13.36
N ILE A 195 -4.51 -31.81 13.28
CA ILE A 195 -5.77 -32.54 13.04
C ILE A 195 -5.67 -33.32 11.72
N CYS A 196 -5.17 -32.69 10.65
CA CYS A 196 -4.98 -33.37 9.38
C CYS A 196 -3.98 -34.52 9.45
N LEU A 197 -2.88 -34.35 10.20
CA LEU A 197 -1.90 -35.44 10.42
C LEU A 197 -2.51 -36.65 11.14
N THR A 198 -3.30 -36.41 12.21
CA THR A 198 -3.94 -37.49 12.97
C THR A 198 -5.01 -38.22 12.16
N LEU A 199 -5.58 -37.60 11.15
CA LEU A 199 -6.58 -38.18 10.25
C LEU A 199 -5.98 -38.80 8.98
N SER A 200 -4.69 -38.62 8.74
CA SER A 200 -4.00 -39.09 7.53
C SER A 200 -3.19 -40.36 7.81
N ASP A 201 -3.14 -41.24 6.84
CA ASP A 201 -2.18 -42.37 6.87
C ASP A 201 -0.75 -41.82 6.80
N PRO A 202 0.17 -42.22 7.70
CA PRO A 202 1.56 -41.78 7.73
C PRO A 202 2.33 -41.92 6.41
N MET A 203 1.95 -42.90 5.59
CA MET A 203 2.59 -43.16 4.28
C MET A 203 1.93 -42.39 3.13
N SER A 204 0.86 -41.64 3.39
CA SER A 204 0.10 -40.92 2.38
C SER A 204 0.77 -39.60 1.98
N THR A 205 0.49 -39.14 0.76
CA THR A 205 0.88 -37.80 0.30
C THR A 205 0.27 -36.68 1.16
N SER A 206 -0.95 -36.89 1.70
CA SER A 206 -1.61 -35.93 2.61
C SER A 206 -0.82 -35.73 3.88
N PHE A 207 -0.31 -36.80 4.51
CA PHE A 207 0.56 -36.72 5.68
C PHE A 207 1.84 -35.93 5.39
N ASN A 208 2.50 -36.24 4.26
CA ASN A 208 3.72 -35.53 3.84
C ASN A 208 3.48 -34.05 3.61
N VAL A 209 2.39 -33.68 2.96
CA VAL A 209 1.98 -32.26 2.77
C VAL A 209 1.70 -31.59 4.11
N CYS A 210 1.04 -32.29 5.04
CA CYS A 210 0.78 -31.75 6.39
C CYS A 210 2.07 -31.49 7.17
N CYS A 211 3.10 -32.35 7.05
CA CYS A 211 4.43 -32.11 7.65
C CYS A 211 5.05 -30.80 7.13
N VAL A 212 5.00 -30.56 5.82
CA VAL A 212 5.50 -29.30 5.23
C VAL A 212 4.67 -28.10 5.72
N LEU A 213 3.33 -28.20 5.71
CA LEU A 213 2.44 -27.13 6.16
C LEU A 213 2.59 -26.83 7.65
N LEU A 214 2.83 -27.84 8.50
CA LEU A 214 3.12 -27.65 9.92
C LEU A 214 4.42 -26.86 10.09
N GLY A 215 5.45 -27.16 9.31
CA GLY A 215 6.71 -26.41 9.29
C GLY A 215 6.51 -24.97 8.87
N ILE A 216 5.74 -24.70 7.80
CA ILE A 216 5.41 -23.33 7.34
C ILE A 216 4.65 -22.60 8.43
N GLY A 217 3.61 -23.18 9.01
CA GLY A 217 2.82 -22.60 10.09
C GLY A 217 3.66 -22.26 11.32
N GLY A 218 4.54 -23.18 11.71
CA GLY A 218 5.50 -22.98 12.78
C GLY A 218 6.42 -21.78 12.53
N ALA A 219 6.99 -21.66 11.32
CA ALA A 219 7.84 -20.52 10.95
C ALA A 219 7.08 -19.18 10.94
N PHE A 220 5.83 -19.16 10.46
CA PHE A 220 4.96 -17.98 10.53
C PHE A 220 4.68 -17.55 11.98
N PHE A 221 4.65 -18.50 12.88
CA PHE A 221 4.43 -18.23 14.29
C PHE A 221 5.70 -17.68 14.97
N PHE A 222 6.85 -18.39 14.88
CA PHE A 222 7.99 -18.06 15.73
C PHE A 222 8.94 -17.00 15.14
N VAL A 223 9.13 -16.93 13.80
CA VAL A 223 10.09 -15.98 13.18
C VAL A 223 9.75 -14.51 13.51
N PRO A 224 8.49 -14.05 13.36
CA PRO A 224 8.14 -12.67 13.73
C PRO A 224 8.21 -12.42 15.23
N LEU A 225 7.86 -13.40 16.08
CA LEU A 225 7.97 -13.26 17.53
C LEU A 225 9.44 -13.08 17.97
N ASN A 226 10.34 -13.85 17.37
CA ASN A 226 11.78 -13.74 17.61
C ASN A 226 12.33 -12.39 17.17
N ALA A 227 11.91 -11.89 15.98
CA ALA A 227 12.26 -10.56 15.51
C ALA A 227 11.73 -9.46 16.43
N PHE A 228 10.49 -9.59 16.92
CA PHE A 228 9.87 -8.67 17.86
C PHE A 228 10.61 -8.62 19.20
N LEU A 229 10.98 -9.76 19.76
CA LEU A 229 11.79 -9.84 20.98
C LEU A 229 13.09 -9.05 20.84
N GLN A 230 13.80 -9.21 19.71
CA GLN A 230 15.05 -8.51 19.46
C GLN A 230 14.84 -7.01 19.24
N ASP A 231 13.72 -6.60 18.62
CA ASP A 231 13.42 -5.20 18.34
C ASP A 231 13.03 -4.43 19.60
N GLN A 232 12.16 -4.99 20.41
CA GLN A 232 11.57 -4.33 21.58
C GLN A 232 12.46 -4.39 22.85
N ALA A 233 13.46 -5.25 22.88
CA ALA A 233 14.28 -5.48 24.05
C ALA A 233 15.15 -4.28 24.51
N GLY A 234 15.24 -3.22 23.69
CA GLY A 234 16.15 -2.10 23.95
C GLY A 234 17.63 -2.51 23.84
N ASP A 235 18.50 -1.59 23.45
CA ASP A 235 19.88 -1.94 23.08
C ASP A 235 20.72 -2.49 24.25
N GLU A 236 20.58 -1.93 25.46
CA GLU A 236 21.35 -2.37 26.63
C GLU A 236 20.85 -3.69 27.24
N ARG A 237 19.58 -4.06 27.05
CA ARG A 237 18.94 -5.21 27.67
C ARG A 237 18.73 -6.39 26.73
N ARG A 238 18.98 -6.23 25.43
CA ARG A 238 18.69 -7.24 24.38
C ARG A 238 19.33 -8.58 24.68
N GLY A 239 20.61 -8.62 25.01
CA GLY A 239 21.29 -9.87 25.35
C GLY A 239 20.65 -10.61 26.52
N ARG A 240 20.21 -9.88 27.56
CA ARG A 240 19.54 -10.44 28.75
C ARG A 240 18.14 -10.95 28.41
N VAL A 241 17.37 -10.21 27.62
CA VAL A 241 16.03 -10.63 27.19
C VAL A 241 16.11 -11.90 26.33
N VAL A 242 17.04 -11.98 25.36
CA VAL A 242 17.23 -13.18 24.54
C VAL A 242 17.70 -14.37 25.39
N ALA A 243 18.60 -14.15 26.35
CA ALA A 243 19.04 -15.21 27.27
C ALA A 243 17.90 -15.71 28.16
N ALA A 244 17.04 -14.80 28.66
CA ALA A 244 15.85 -15.15 29.44
C ALA A 244 14.81 -15.92 28.59
N SER A 245 14.60 -15.54 27.32
CA SER A 245 13.75 -16.29 26.39
C SER A 245 14.29 -17.71 26.18
N ASN A 246 15.59 -17.88 25.95
CA ASN A 246 16.21 -19.19 25.78
C ASN A 246 16.09 -20.04 27.07
N LEU A 247 16.24 -19.45 28.25
CA LEU A 247 16.03 -20.17 29.51
C LEU A 247 14.58 -20.66 29.64
N LEU A 248 13.61 -19.78 29.31
CA LEU A 248 12.19 -20.13 29.32
C LEU A 248 11.88 -21.27 28.33
N THR A 249 12.47 -21.19 27.13
CA THR A 249 12.38 -22.24 26.12
C THR A 249 12.89 -23.59 26.64
N ASN A 250 14.07 -23.63 27.26
CA ASN A 250 14.64 -24.87 27.80
C ASN A 250 13.78 -25.45 28.93
N LEU A 251 13.30 -24.59 29.86
CA LEU A 251 12.43 -25.02 30.95
C LEU A 251 11.12 -25.63 30.42
N LEU A 252 10.49 -24.96 29.44
CA LEU A 252 9.26 -25.45 28.85
C LEU A 252 9.49 -26.74 28.02
N SER A 253 10.61 -26.85 27.32
CA SER A 253 10.99 -28.08 26.60
C SER A 253 11.16 -29.26 27.52
N ILE A 254 11.78 -29.10 28.72
CA ILE A 254 11.89 -30.16 29.73
C ILE A 254 10.50 -30.62 30.18
N VAL A 255 9.57 -29.69 30.39
CA VAL A 255 8.18 -30.02 30.75
C VAL A 255 7.52 -30.85 29.64
N PHE A 256 7.68 -30.46 28.38
CA PHE A 256 7.08 -31.17 27.23
C PHE A 256 7.69 -32.55 27.01
N ILE A 257 9.00 -32.71 27.21
CA ILE A 257 9.66 -34.03 27.22
C ILE A 257 9.06 -34.90 28.34
N GLY A 258 8.88 -34.35 29.54
CA GLY A 258 8.24 -35.04 30.64
C GLY A 258 6.79 -35.46 30.34
N ILE A 259 6.04 -34.58 29.67
CA ILE A 259 4.67 -34.90 29.20
C ILE A 259 4.70 -36.06 28.22
N HIS A 260 5.57 -36.05 27.21
CA HIS A 260 5.70 -37.16 26.27
C HIS A 260 5.98 -38.49 26.98
N TYR A 261 7.00 -38.54 27.85
CA TYR A 261 7.31 -39.78 28.63
C TYR A 261 6.18 -40.22 29.56
N PHE A 262 5.37 -39.28 30.05
CA PHE A 262 4.18 -39.63 30.83
C PHE A 262 3.07 -40.21 29.95
N LEU A 263 2.81 -39.61 28.79
CA LEU A 263 1.76 -40.07 27.84
C LEU A 263 2.13 -41.43 27.25
N SER A 264 3.30 -41.58 26.66
CA SER A 264 3.78 -42.81 26.05
C SER A 264 4.09 -43.87 27.11
N GLY A 265 4.89 -43.54 28.15
CA GLY A 265 5.42 -44.58 29.08
C GLY A 265 4.48 -44.94 30.24
N LYS A 266 3.56 -44.08 30.70
CA LYS A 266 2.63 -44.37 31.80
C LYS A 266 1.20 -44.63 31.32
N LEU A 267 0.74 -43.84 30.36
CA LEU A 267 -0.62 -43.99 29.82
C LEU A 267 -0.65 -44.92 28.59
N ASN A 268 0.52 -45.31 28.07
CA ASN A 268 0.69 -46.17 26.86
C ASN A 268 -0.11 -45.63 25.66
N LEU A 269 -0.16 -44.29 25.51
CA LEU A 269 -0.81 -43.71 24.36
C LEU A 269 0.05 -43.92 23.11
N ASN A 270 -0.61 -44.18 22.00
CA ASN A 270 0.07 -44.28 20.72
C ASN A 270 0.36 -42.86 20.13
N PRO A 271 1.26 -42.74 19.15
CA PRO A 271 1.66 -41.44 18.59
C PRO A 271 0.47 -40.60 18.10
N ILE A 272 -0.58 -41.16 17.56
CA ILE A 272 -1.79 -40.44 17.11
C ILE A 272 -2.55 -39.86 18.30
N GLU A 273 -2.70 -40.62 19.38
CA GLU A 273 -3.37 -40.18 20.60
C GLU A 273 -2.59 -39.06 21.28
N GLU A 274 -1.25 -39.10 21.28
CA GLU A 274 -0.40 -38.04 21.81
C GLU A 274 -0.59 -36.75 21.00
N LEU A 275 -0.67 -36.84 19.68
CA LEU A 275 -0.94 -35.67 18.83
C LEU A 275 -2.32 -35.08 19.10
N TRP A 276 -3.35 -35.89 19.37
CA TRP A 276 -4.65 -35.39 19.79
C TRP A 276 -4.58 -34.63 21.12
N VAL A 277 -3.85 -35.12 22.09
CA VAL A 277 -3.62 -34.43 23.37
C VAL A 277 -2.96 -33.11 23.15
N MET A 278 -1.96 -33.01 22.26
CA MET A 278 -1.24 -31.77 21.94
C MET A 278 -2.03 -30.81 21.05
N THR A 279 -3.01 -31.29 20.33
CA THR A 279 -3.89 -30.42 19.53
C THR A 279 -4.71 -29.49 20.42
N VAL A 280 -5.12 -29.93 21.61
CA VAL A 280 -5.92 -29.10 22.54
C VAL A 280 -5.20 -27.81 22.94
N PRO A 281 -3.98 -27.85 23.53
CA PRO A 281 -3.27 -26.61 23.85
C PRO A 281 -2.91 -25.79 22.61
N ALA A 282 -2.66 -26.42 21.45
CA ALA A 282 -2.41 -25.71 20.21
C ALA A 282 -3.65 -24.88 19.76
N VAL A 283 -4.87 -25.43 19.85
CA VAL A 283 -6.13 -24.73 19.58
C VAL A 283 -6.33 -23.56 20.57
N LEU A 284 -6.09 -23.80 21.86
CA LEU A 284 -6.24 -22.76 22.89
C LEU A 284 -5.28 -21.59 22.65
N ILE A 285 -4.04 -21.89 22.28
CA ILE A 285 -3.03 -20.86 21.97
C ILE A 285 -3.39 -20.13 20.69
N ALA A 286 -3.87 -20.84 19.66
CA ALA A 286 -4.35 -20.19 18.44
C ALA A 286 -5.48 -19.22 18.75
N GLY A 287 -6.50 -19.63 19.50
CA GLY A 287 -7.60 -18.76 19.92
C GLY A 287 -7.11 -17.56 20.75
N PHE A 288 -6.15 -17.76 21.66
CA PHE A 288 -5.55 -16.70 22.45
C PHE A 288 -4.78 -15.68 21.60
N VAL A 289 -4.00 -16.15 20.62
CA VAL A 289 -3.25 -15.29 19.69
C VAL A 289 -4.20 -14.47 18.81
N TRP A 290 -5.28 -15.09 18.32
CA TRP A 290 -6.32 -14.39 17.55
C TRP A 290 -7.05 -13.33 18.38
N TYR A 291 -7.25 -13.59 19.67
CA TYR A 291 -7.80 -12.60 20.61
C TYR A 291 -6.82 -11.45 20.90
N LEU A 292 -5.51 -11.71 20.93
CA LEU A 292 -4.48 -10.70 21.21
C LEU A 292 -4.13 -9.79 20.03
N LEU A 293 -4.17 -10.32 18.81
CA LEU A 293 -3.65 -9.67 17.60
C LEU A 293 -4.70 -9.43 16.51
N PRO A 294 -5.94 -9.02 16.81
CA PRO A 294 -6.96 -8.83 15.79
C PRO A 294 -6.63 -7.67 14.84
N GLU A 295 -5.95 -6.63 15.35
CA GLU A 295 -5.52 -5.47 14.55
C GLU A 295 -4.47 -5.87 13.51
N GLU A 296 -3.55 -6.75 13.88
CA GLU A 296 -2.49 -7.24 13.01
C GLU A 296 -3.03 -8.13 11.89
N ILE A 297 -4.01 -8.98 12.21
CA ILE A 297 -4.72 -9.81 11.21
C ILE A 297 -5.43 -8.91 10.19
N PHE A 298 -6.18 -7.93 10.69
CA PHE A 298 -6.90 -6.98 9.84
C PHE A 298 -5.93 -6.23 8.92
N ARG A 299 -4.79 -5.80 9.45
CA ARG A 299 -3.77 -5.08 8.69
C ARG A 299 -3.15 -5.93 7.58
N ILE A 300 -2.79 -7.20 7.85
CA ILE A 300 -2.21 -8.06 6.81
C ILE A 300 -3.25 -8.44 5.75
N ALA A 301 -4.48 -8.72 6.16
CA ALA A 301 -5.58 -9.02 5.25
C ALA A 301 -5.87 -7.82 4.33
N THR A 302 -5.98 -6.62 4.89
CA THR A 302 -6.17 -5.39 4.11
C THR A 302 -5.01 -5.12 3.17
N ARG A 303 -3.76 -5.35 3.61
CA ARG A 303 -2.58 -5.23 2.73
C ARG A 303 -2.61 -6.23 1.58
N ALA A 304 -2.99 -7.47 1.83
CA ALA A 304 -3.12 -8.48 0.79
C ALA A 304 -4.21 -8.12 -0.22
N LEU A 305 -5.40 -7.75 0.26
CA LEU A 305 -6.51 -7.29 -0.57
C LEU A 305 -6.13 -6.04 -1.38
N THR A 306 -5.47 -5.07 -0.75
CA THR A 306 -5.03 -3.87 -1.45
C THR A 306 -4.09 -4.22 -2.60
N ARG A 307 -3.17 -5.17 -2.44
CA ARG A 307 -2.25 -5.59 -3.52
C ARG A 307 -2.94 -6.30 -4.68
N ILE A 308 -4.07 -6.95 -4.44
CA ILE A 308 -4.87 -7.60 -5.50
C ILE A 308 -5.59 -6.55 -6.34
N PHE A 309 -6.23 -5.58 -5.66
CA PHE A 309 -7.08 -4.60 -6.35
C PHE A 309 -6.34 -3.33 -6.79
N TYR A 310 -5.17 -3.02 -6.19
CA TYR A 310 -4.45 -1.78 -6.39
C TYR A 310 -2.94 -2.01 -6.56
N ARG A 311 -2.37 -1.36 -7.56
CA ARG A 311 -0.91 -1.27 -7.74
C ARG A 311 -0.44 0.03 -7.11
N LEU A 312 -0.03 -0.05 -5.86
CA LEU A 312 0.37 1.09 -5.06
C LEU A 312 1.86 1.42 -5.26
N SER A 313 2.14 2.67 -5.66
CA SER A 313 3.48 3.28 -5.70
C SER A 313 3.55 4.36 -4.62
N VAL A 314 4.58 4.35 -3.79
CA VAL A 314 4.73 5.30 -2.68
C VAL A 314 6.05 6.04 -2.84
N LYS A 315 6.02 7.38 -2.75
CA LYS A 315 7.19 8.26 -2.78
C LYS A 315 7.22 9.18 -1.56
N GLY A 316 8.42 9.56 -1.11
CA GLY A 316 8.59 10.47 0.03
C GLY A 316 8.36 9.84 1.40
N VAL A 317 8.45 8.51 1.54
CA VAL A 317 8.30 7.82 2.85
C VAL A 317 9.34 8.30 3.86
N GLU A 318 10.49 8.70 3.40
CA GLU A 318 11.59 9.30 4.18
C GLU A 318 11.21 10.62 4.85
N ASN A 319 10.24 11.35 4.32
CA ASN A 319 9.71 12.60 4.86
C ASN A 319 8.85 12.37 6.11
N LEU A 320 8.38 11.14 6.33
CA LEU A 320 7.59 10.82 7.52
C LEU A 320 8.52 10.68 8.75
N PRO A 321 8.32 11.47 9.82
CA PRO A 321 9.11 11.34 11.04
C PRO A 321 9.05 9.91 11.59
N LYS A 322 10.22 9.28 11.79
CA LYS A 322 10.31 7.89 12.27
C LYS A 322 9.83 7.74 13.71
N LYS A 323 9.96 8.78 14.54
CA LYS A 323 9.54 8.84 15.95
C LYS A 323 8.90 10.20 16.25
N GLY A 324 8.13 10.27 17.31
CA GLY A 324 7.43 11.48 17.72
C GLY A 324 6.11 11.68 16.98
N GLY A 325 5.33 12.68 17.38
CA GLY A 325 4.05 13.00 16.76
C GLY A 325 4.21 13.48 15.31
N ALA A 326 3.28 13.10 14.44
CA ALA A 326 3.20 13.59 13.07
C ALA A 326 1.73 13.70 12.65
N LEU A 327 1.34 14.81 12.06
CA LEU A 327 0.00 15.04 11.53
C LEU A 327 0.05 14.96 10.00
N ILE A 328 -0.44 13.87 9.44
CA ILE A 328 -0.51 13.65 8.01
C ILE A 328 -1.81 14.26 7.48
N LEU A 329 -1.71 15.06 6.43
CA LEU A 329 -2.87 15.64 5.73
C LEU A 329 -2.91 15.09 4.31
N CYS A 330 -4.03 14.48 3.93
CA CYS A 330 -4.20 13.88 2.60
C CYS A 330 -5.53 14.29 1.99
N ASN A 331 -5.63 14.31 0.66
CA ASN A 331 -6.91 14.45 -0.04
C ASN A 331 -7.82 13.24 0.21
N HIS A 332 -9.13 13.43 0.04
CA HIS A 332 -10.11 12.39 0.35
C HIS A 332 -11.11 12.20 -0.80
N VAL A 333 -10.90 11.20 -1.62
CA VAL A 333 -11.71 10.92 -2.82
C VAL A 333 -12.40 9.56 -2.79
N SER A 334 -12.10 8.72 -1.78
CA SER A 334 -12.62 7.36 -1.69
C SER A 334 -12.68 6.84 -0.25
N TYR A 335 -13.64 5.97 0.04
CA TYR A 335 -13.64 5.21 1.31
C TYR A 335 -12.43 4.26 1.46
N ALA A 336 -11.71 3.96 0.38
CA ALA A 336 -10.51 3.15 0.41
C ALA A 336 -9.24 3.94 0.81
N ASP A 337 -9.27 5.28 0.84
CA ASP A 337 -8.10 6.12 1.13
C ASP A 337 -7.44 5.80 2.48
N PRO A 338 -8.18 5.68 3.61
CA PRO A 338 -7.57 5.34 4.89
C PRO A 338 -6.84 3.99 4.86
N VAL A 339 -7.40 3.01 4.13
CA VAL A 339 -6.80 1.69 3.99
C VAL A 339 -5.49 1.79 3.20
N MET A 340 -5.50 2.49 2.06
CA MET A 340 -4.32 2.65 1.21
C MET A 340 -3.21 3.40 1.92
N ILE A 341 -3.54 4.49 2.62
CA ILE A 341 -2.57 5.26 3.40
C ILE A 341 -2.01 4.38 4.54
N GLY A 342 -2.87 3.67 5.28
CA GLY A 342 -2.47 2.83 6.40
C GLY A 342 -1.57 1.65 6.01
N VAL A 343 -1.79 1.02 4.84
CA VAL A 343 -0.92 -0.08 4.35
C VAL A 343 0.37 0.40 3.72
N SER A 344 0.43 1.68 3.30
CA SER A 344 1.59 2.29 2.63
C SER A 344 2.69 2.68 3.58
N LEU A 345 2.35 3.03 4.81
CA LEU A 345 3.27 3.64 5.75
C LEU A 345 3.85 2.63 6.74
N PRO A 346 5.12 2.81 7.14
CA PRO A 346 5.78 1.92 8.10
C PRO A 346 5.30 2.13 9.55
N ARG A 347 4.62 3.26 9.82
CA ARG A 347 4.08 3.62 11.14
C ARG A 347 2.59 3.33 11.20
N TYR A 348 2.12 2.99 12.41
CA TYR A 348 0.70 2.92 12.70
C TYR A 348 0.09 4.32 12.67
N LEU A 349 -1.04 4.46 11.95
CA LEU A 349 -1.76 5.71 11.84
C LEU A 349 -3.12 5.61 12.51
N GLN A 350 -3.47 6.63 13.26
CA GLN A 350 -4.84 6.84 13.74
C GLN A 350 -5.55 7.81 12.79
N PHE A 351 -6.75 7.45 12.36
CA PHE A 351 -7.54 8.29 11.47
C PHE A 351 -8.59 9.06 12.27
N ILE A 352 -8.83 10.31 11.89
CA ILE A 352 -10.00 11.05 12.38
C ILE A 352 -11.15 10.73 11.43
N ALA A 353 -12.24 10.18 11.97
CA ALA A 353 -13.38 9.72 11.19
C ALA A 353 -14.71 10.23 11.75
N PHE A 354 -15.68 10.49 10.87
CA PHE A 354 -16.99 10.96 11.27
C PHE A 354 -17.72 9.89 12.11
N SER A 355 -18.21 10.28 13.30
CA SER A 355 -18.82 9.36 14.26
C SER A 355 -20.12 8.73 13.76
N GLY A 356 -20.86 9.38 12.87
CA GLY A 356 -22.06 8.84 12.24
C GLY A 356 -21.83 7.57 11.43
N LEU A 357 -20.61 7.37 10.90
CA LEU A 357 -20.25 6.12 10.23
C LEU A 357 -20.25 4.91 11.17
N ALA A 358 -20.09 5.12 12.48
CA ALA A 358 -20.07 4.07 13.49
C ALA A 358 -21.47 3.51 13.87
N GLU A 359 -22.54 3.85 13.17
CA GLU A 359 -23.86 3.27 13.37
C GLU A 359 -23.87 1.77 13.01
N SER A 360 -23.16 1.38 11.94
CA SER A 360 -22.95 -0.02 11.58
C SER A 360 -22.01 -0.72 12.58
N TRP A 361 -22.36 -1.95 12.99
CA TRP A 361 -21.52 -2.78 13.86
C TRP A 361 -20.16 -3.09 13.21
N LEU A 362 -20.13 -3.29 11.90
CA LEU A 362 -18.92 -3.56 11.13
C LEU A 362 -17.98 -2.35 11.14
N VAL A 363 -18.52 -1.15 10.91
CA VAL A 363 -17.72 0.09 10.94
C VAL A 363 -17.20 0.37 12.35
N ARG A 364 -18.02 0.13 13.40
CA ARG A 364 -17.55 0.21 14.79
C ARG A 364 -16.42 -0.76 15.09
N PHE A 365 -16.47 -1.96 14.54
CA PHE A 365 -15.40 -2.94 14.66
C PHE A 365 -14.12 -2.45 13.98
N VAL A 366 -14.23 -1.93 12.75
CA VAL A 366 -13.10 -1.32 12.04
C VAL A 366 -12.53 -0.11 12.79
N PHE A 367 -13.36 0.79 13.31
CA PHE A 367 -12.94 1.94 14.12
C PHE A 367 -12.15 1.50 15.37
N ARG A 368 -12.60 0.43 16.01
CA ARG A 368 -11.90 -0.16 17.16
C ARG A 368 -10.56 -0.74 16.77
N LEU A 369 -10.50 -1.50 15.67
CA LEU A 369 -9.27 -2.10 15.14
C LEU A 369 -8.25 -1.06 14.66
N THR A 370 -8.71 0.06 14.09
CA THR A 370 -7.84 1.13 13.59
C THR A 370 -7.61 2.24 14.61
N SER A 371 -8.13 2.09 15.84
CA SER A 371 -8.09 3.12 16.89
C SER A 371 -8.51 4.51 16.37
N ALA A 372 -9.48 4.55 15.46
CA ALA A 372 -9.95 5.78 14.85
C ALA A 372 -10.49 6.75 15.90
N ILE A 373 -10.21 8.04 15.73
CA ILE A 373 -10.68 9.11 16.60
C ILE A 373 -12.02 9.59 16.06
N PRO A 374 -13.15 9.31 16.74
CA PRO A 374 -14.44 9.75 16.25
C PRO A 374 -14.59 11.26 16.40
N VAL A 375 -15.07 11.92 15.35
CA VAL A 375 -15.40 13.35 15.33
C VAL A 375 -16.85 13.53 14.93
N SER A 376 -17.52 14.47 15.57
CA SER A 376 -18.84 14.99 15.14
C SER A 376 -18.80 16.51 15.12
N PRO A 377 -19.64 17.16 14.32
CA PRO A 377 -19.72 18.63 14.28
C PRO A 377 -19.90 19.25 15.67
N ASN A 378 -20.73 18.62 16.51
CA ASN A 378 -21.05 19.08 17.87
C ASN A 378 -19.91 18.84 18.88
N ARG A 379 -18.90 18.00 18.56
CA ARG A 379 -17.78 17.63 19.44
C ARG A 379 -16.40 17.88 18.82
N ALA A 380 -16.31 18.83 17.90
CA ALA A 380 -15.05 19.17 17.24
C ALA A 380 -13.94 19.55 18.22
N LYS A 381 -14.27 20.25 19.32
CA LYS A 381 -13.29 20.62 20.34
C LYS A 381 -12.68 19.42 21.04
N GLU A 382 -13.47 18.38 21.36
CA GLU A 382 -12.97 17.13 21.97
C GLU A 382 -12.01 16.40 21.03
N ALA A 383 -12.34 16.33 19.75
CA ALA A 383 -11.48 15.74 18.73
C ALA A 383 -10.14 16.47 18.61
N ILE A 384 -10.15 17.81 18.65
CA ILE A 384 -8.92 18.63 18.64
C ILE A 384 -8.05 18.31 19.86
N VAL A 385 -8.65 18.29 21.07
CA VAL A 385 -7.91 18.00 22.31
C VAL A 385 -7.30 16.60 22.27
N LYS A 386 -8.12 15.59 22.00
CA LYS A 386 -7.70 14.18 21.95
C LYS A 386 -6.59 13.94 20.90
N SER A 387 -6.75 14.51 19.71
CA SER A 387 -5.72 14.40 18.65
C SER A 387 -4.42 15.09 19.07
N SER A 388 -4.50 16.26 19.70
CA SER A 388 -3.31 16.97 20.18
C SER A 388 -2.55 16.21 21.29
N GLU A 389 -3.28 15.56 22.19
CA GLU A 389 -2.69 14.70 23.24
C GLU A 389 -1.99 13.48 22.63
N LYS A 390 -2.62 12.85 21.66
CA LYS A 390 -2.05 11.71 20.94
C LYS A 390 -0.76 12.09 20.17
N LEU A 391 -0.76 13.24 19.50
CA LEU A 391 0.45 13.76 18.86
C LEU A 391 1.59 14.00 19.88
N ARG A 392 1.29 14.55 21.07
CA ARG A 392 2.28 14.75 22.13
C ARG A 392 2.83 13.42 22.68
N SER A 393 2.02 12.38 22.73
CA SER A 393 2.46 11.03 23.13
C SER A 393 3.31 10.33 22.07
N GLY A 394 3.48 10.96 20.90
CA GLY A 394 4.31 10.44 19.82
C GLY A 394 3.56 9.65 18.74
N ASP A 395 2.23 9.66 18.76
CA ASP A 395 1.41 8.98 17.77
C ASP A 395 1.39 9.75 16.44
N ALA A 396 1.18 9.02 15.33
CA ALA A 396 0.93 9.60 14.02
C ALA A 396 -0.57 9.59 13.72
N ILE A 397 -1.10 10.74 13.28
CA ILE A 397 -2.53 10.93 12.99
C ILE A 397 -2.69 11.36 11.54
N CYS A 398 -3.67 10.78 10.86
CA CYS A 398 -4.07 11.20 9.52
C CYS A 398 -5.41 11.91 9.56
N ILE A 399 -5.48 13.07 8.90
CA ILE A 399 -6.69 13.87 8.74
C ILE A 399 -6.88 14.18 7.26
N PHE A 400 -8.13 14.19 6.84
CA PHE A 400 -8.54 14.71 5.55
C PHE A 400 -9.02 16.15 5.73
N PRO A 401 -8.21 17.16 5.31
CA PRO A 401 -8.48 18.56 5.64
C PRO A 401 -9.75 19.12 4.96
N GLU A 402 -10.23 18.44 3.94
CA GLU A 402 -11.47 18.75 3.22
C GLU A 402 -12.72 18.58 4.10
N GLY A 403 -12.63 17.72 5.13
CA GLY A 403 -13.72 17.47 6.08
C GLY A 403 -14.77 16.49 5.61
N GLY A 404 -14.66 15.95 4.41
CA GLY A 404 -15.51 14.92 3.82
C GLY A 404 -14.89 14.32 2.57
N ILE A 405 -15.47 13.23 2.06
CA ILE A 405 -15.02 12.60 0.81
C ILE A 405 -15.47 13.49 -0.36
N SER A 406 -14.55 13.85 -1.26
CA SER A 406 -14.89 14.59 -2.46
C SER A 406 -15.87 13.80 -3.33
N ARG A 407 -16.94 14.43 -3.74
CA ARG A 407 -17.94 13.88 -4.67
C ARG A 407 -17.82 14.48 -6.06
N VAL A 408 -16.93 15.46 -6.20
CA VAL A 408 -16.66 16.15 -7.46
C VAL A 408 -15.30 15.79 -8.08
N GLY A 409 -14.37 15.22 -7.30
CA GLY A 409 -13.05 14.78 -7.75
C GLY A 409 -11.89 15.75 -7.40
N PRO A 410 -11.91 17.02 -7.79
CA PRO A 410 -10.90 18.01 -7.41
C PRO A 410 -10.81 18.23 -5.90
N LEU A 411 -9.68 18.81 -5.45
CA LEU A 411 -9.48 19.21 -4.06
C LEU A 411 -10.53 20.24 -3.63
N LEU A 412 -11.17 19.95 -2.50
CA LEU A 412 -12.12 20.87 -1.86
C LEU A 412 -11.39 21.91 -0.99
N GLY A 413 -12.14 22.88 -0.47
CA GLY A 413 -11.64 23.83 0.52
C GLY A 413 -11.23 23.16 1.83
N PHE A 414 -10.19 23.66 2.49
CA PHE A 414 -9.63 23.07 3.70
C PHE A 414 -10.21 23.70 4.96
N LYS A 415 -10.56 22.84 5.92
CA LYS A 415 -11.01 23.24 7.27
C LYS A 415 -9.79 23.58 8.15
N LYS A 416 -9.80 24.73 8.82
CA LYS A 416 -8.69 25.24 9.66
C LYS A 416 -8.40 24.42 10.92
N GLY A 417 -9.21 23.41 11.24
CA GLY A 417 -9.07 22.63 12.47
C GLY A 417 -7.72 21.93 12.66
N PHE A 418 -7.08 21.52 11.57
CA PHE A 418 -5.77 20.86 11.62
C PHE A 418 -4.65 21.78 12.12
N GLU A 419 -4.72 23.10 11.87
CA GLU A 419 -3.73 24.07 12.37
C GLU A 419 -3.71 24.09 13.90
N LEU A 420 -4.89 24.07 14.53
CA LEU A 420 -5.01 24.02 15.98
C LEU A 420 -4.49 22.70 16.55
N ILE A 421 -4.75 21.56 15.88
CA ILE A 421 -4.27 20.23 16.26
C ILE A 421 -2.75 20.21 16.19
N ALA A 422 -2.14 20.67 15.10
CA ALA A 422 -0.70 20.71 14.91
C ALA A 422 -0.01 21.58 15.96
N ARG A 423 -0.50 22.81 16.17
CA ARG A 423 0.06 23.76 17.15
C ARG A 423 -0.04 23.24 18.58
N LYS A 424 -1.21 22.74 18.99
CA LYS A 424 -1.42 22.16 20.32
C LYS A 424 -0.65 20.86 20.52
N GLY A 425 -0.59 20.03 19.48
CA GLY A 425 0.14 18.75 19.49
C GLY A 425 1.65 18.92 19.40
N GLN A 426 2.15 20.12 19.04
CA GLN A 426 3.58 20.40 18.79
C GLN A 426 4.20 19.42 17.78
N ALA A 427 3.42 19.00 16.78
CA ALA A 427 3.81 18.02 15.80
C ALA A 427 3.88 18.63 14.40
N PRO A 428 4.86 18.28 13.57
CA PRO A 428 4.92 18.72 12.18
C PRO A 428 3.72 18.20 11.40
N VAL A 429 3.31 18.98 10.41
CA VAL A 429 2.31 18.61 9.42
C VAL A 429 3.01 18.01 8.20
N VAL A 430 2.61 16.84 7.79
CA VAL A 430 3.15 16.15 6.60
C VAL A 430 2.05 16.15 5.53
N PRO A 431 2.14 17.00 4.50
CA PRO A 431 1.20 16.97 3.39
C PRO A 431 1.40 15.73 2.57
N ALA A 432 0.31 15.14 2.08
CA ALA A 432 0.34 13.95 1.24
C ALA A 432 -0.76 14.02 0.19
N TYR A 433 -0.58 13.33 -0.91
CA TYR A 433 -1.56 13.24 -1.98
C TYR A 433 -1.69 11.82 -2.50
N LEU A 434 -2.93 11.37 -2.67
CA LEU A 434 -3.28 10.05 -3.18
C LEU A 434 -3.93 10.20 -4.55
N ASP A 435 -3.22 9.81 -5.61
CA ASP A 435 -3.66 9.84 -6.99
C ASP A 435 -4.13 8.47 -7.49
N GLY A 436 -5.09 8.45 -8.44
CA GLY A 436 -5.57 7.25 -9.13
C GLY A 436 -6.66 6.47 -8.39
N VAL A 437 -7.13 6.94 -7.23
CA VAL A 437 -8.23 6.29 -6.48
C VAL A 437 -9.60 6.77 -6.97
N TRP A 438 -9.67 7.98 -7.49
CA TRP A 438 -10.85 8.48 -8.17
C TRP A 438 -11.15 7.60 -9.38
N GLY A 439 -12.40 7.17 -9.56
CA GLY A 439 -12.77 6.15 -10.56
C GLY A 439 -12.83 4.71 -10.02
N SER A 440 -12.33 4.46 -8.79
CA SER A 440 -12.49 3.16 -8.13
C SER A 440 -13.96 2.94 -7.69
N ILE A 441 -14.32 1.68 -7.44
CA ILE A 441 -15.68 1.33 -6.97
C ILE A 441 -16.04 1.98 -5.62
N PHE A 442 -15.04 2.38 -4.83
CA PHE A 442 -15.20 3.00 -3.53
C PHE A 442 -15.19 4.54 -3.57
N SER A 443 -15.09 5.15 -4.76
CA SER A 443 -15.19 6.60 -4.98
C SER A 443 -16.58 6.98 -5.47
N PHE A 444 -16.89 8.27 -5.43
CA PHE A 444 -18.14 8.80 -5.99
C PHE A 444 -18.02 9.22 -7.46
N SER A 445 -16.94 8.82 -8.14
CA SER A 445 -16.87 9.04 -9.58
C SER A 445 -18.07 8.38 -10.26
N ASP A 446 -18.53 8.96 -11.34
CA ASP A 446 -19.72 8.52 -12.05
C ASP A 446 -21.01 8.63 -11.20
N GLY A 447 -21.09 9.54 -10.16
CA GLY A 447 -22.24 9.75 -9.27
C GLY A 447 -22.77 8.49 -8.60
N LYS A 448 -21.98 7.42 -8.56
CA LYS A 448 -22.37 6.11 -8.03
C LYS A 448 -21.34 5.60 -7.03
N PHE A 449 -21.82 5.11 -5.91
CA PHE A 449 -21.01 4.41 -4.92
C PHE A 449 -21.30 2.90 -4.97
N LEU A 450 -20.26 2.07 -5.08
CA LEU A 450 -20.31 0.59 -5.16
C LEU A 450 -21.11 0.00 -6.35
N ARG A 451 -21.95 0.76 -7.02
CA ARG A 451 -22.84 0.29 -8.12
C ARG A 451 -22.23 0.54 -9.51
N LYS A 452 -20.92 0.31 -9.62
CA LYS A 452 -20.17 0.46 -10.87
C LYS A 452 -19.16 -0.65 -11.05
N TRP A 453 -18.87 -1.03 -12.31
CA TRP A 453 -17.82 -1.98 -12.60
C TRP A 453 -16.45 -1.33 -12.48
N PRO A 454 -15.43 -2.04 -11.95
CA PRO A 454 -14.07 -1.51 -11.91
C PRO A 454 -13.55 -1.29 -13.34
N ARG A 455 -13.06 -0.10 -13.62
CA ARG A 455 -12.50 0.24 -14.95
C ARG A 455 -11.18 -0.47 -15.23
N ARG A 456 -10.41 -0.78 -14.18
CA ARG A 456 -9.11 -1.48 -14.22
C ARG A 456 -8.93 -2.32 -12.95
N ILE A 457 -8.28 -3.47 -13.06
CA ILE A 457 -7.80 -4.27 -11.91
C ILE A 457 -6.42 -4.82 -12.30
N PRO A 458 -5.36 -4.52 -11.51
CA PRO A 458 -5.30 -3.61 -10.38
C PRO A 458 -5.29 -2.12 -10.80
N TYR A 459 -5.93 -1.26 -9.99
CA TYR A 459 -5.86 0.20 -10.17
C TYR A 459 -4.45 0.72 -9.87
N PRO A 460 -3.84 1.51 -10.75
CA PRO A 460 -2.58 2.18 -10.45
C PRO A 460 -2.84 3.36 -9.49
N VAL A 461 -2.30 3.27 -8.29
CA VAL A 461 -2.41 4.30 -7.26
C VAL A 461 -1.03 4.83 -6.91
N ARG A 462 -0.90 6.15 -6.82
CA ARG A 462 0.34 6.84 -6.42
C ARG A 462 0.08 7.60 -5.13
N PHE A 463 0.93 7.36 -4.16
CA PHE A 463 0.87 8.03 -2.87
C PHE A 463 2.16 8.83 -2.67
N HIS A 464 2.05 10.14 -2.74
CA HIS A 464 3.16 11.07 -2.59
C HIS A 464 3.10 11.75 -1.23
N ILE A 465 4.23 11.78 -0.53
CA ILE A 465 4.38 12.35 0.80
C ILE A 465 5.38 13.50 0.71
N GLY A 466 4.92 14.69 1.05
CA GLY A 466 5.72 15.91 1.01
C GLY A 466 6.59 16.10 2.25
N GLU A 467 7.41 17.13 2.21
CA GLU A 467 8.28 17.52 3.33
C GLU A 467 7.47 17.96 4.54
N PRO A 468 7.93 17.65 5.77
CA PRO A 468 7.27 18.07 6.99
C PRO A 468 7.28 19.59 7.14
N ILE A 469 6.12 20.17 7.38
CA ILE A 469 5.95 21.60 7.66
C ILE A 469 5.92 21.78 9.19
N PRO A 470 6.76 22.67 9.77
CA PRO A 470 6.73 22.93 11.19
C PRO A 470 5.34 23.39 11.65
N ALA A 471 4.90 22.94 12.84
CA ALA A 471 3.54 23.18 13.35
C ALA A 471 3.12 24.67 13.36
N LYS A 472 4.06 25.59 13.56
CA LYS A 472 3.80 27.04 13.58
C LYS A 472 3.56 27.64 12.17
N GLU A 473 4.09 26.98 11.15
CA GLU A 473 4.08 27.42 9.77
C GLU A 473 3.01 26.70 8.92
N ALA A 474 2.35 25.70 9.48
CA ALA A 474 1.35 24.88 8.81
C ALA A 474 0.01 25.62 8.73
N THR A 475 -0.08 26.58 7.82
CA THR A 475 -1.31 27.28 7.46
C THR A 475 -2.05 26.54 6.34
N VAL A 476 -3.34 26.83 6.18
CA VAL A 476 -4.18 26.30 5.08
C VAL A 476 -3.49 26.52 3.73
N ASP A 477 -3.00 27.73 3.48
CA ASP A 477 -2.38 28.10 2.20
C ASP A 477 -1.11 27.28 1.93
N ARG A 478 -0.20 27.19 2.92
CA ARG A 478 1.06 26.43 2.77
C ARG A 478 0.82 24.93 2.55
N VAL A 479 -0.13 24.36 3.26
CA VAL A 479 -0.50 22.94 3.09
C VAL A 479 -1.13 22.71 1.74
N ARG A 480 -2.08 23.56 1.32
CA ARG A 480 -2.77 23.46 0.03
C ARG A 480 -1.79 23.55 -1.14
N ARG A 481 -0.84 24.50 -1.11
CA ARG A 481 0.24 24.58 -2.10
C ARG A 481 1.05 23.30 -2.21
N SER A 482 1.47 22.78 -1.04
CA SER A 482 2.22 21.51 -1.01
C SER A 482 1.39 20.37 -1.61
N MET A 483 0.09 20.32 -1.35
CA MET A 483 -0.78 19.29 -1.91
C MET A 483 -1.03 19.45 -3.41
N PHE A 484 -1.14 20.67 -3.94
CA PHE A 484 -1.20 20.90 -5.39
C PHE A 484 0.08 20.45 -6.08
N ARG A 485 1.25 20.75 -5.52
CA ARG A 485 2.54 20.28 -6.04
C ARG A 485 2.59 18.75 -6.08
N LEU A 486 2.22 18.09 -4.97
CA LEU A 486 2.18 16.62 -4.89
C LEU A 486 1.17 16.01 -5.87
N ALA A 487 0.01 16.68 -6.07
CA ALA A 487 -0.99 16.27 -7.04
C ALA A 487 -0.44 16.30 -8.47
N ARG A 488 0.26 17.38 -8.84
CA ARG A 488 0.91 17.56 -10.14
C ARG A 488 1.99 16.48 -10.34
N GLU A 489 2.88 16.31 -9.36
CA GLU A 489 3.95 15.30 -9.42
C GLU A 489 3.39 13.88 -9.57
N ALA A 490 2.37 13.50 -8.79
CA ALA A 490 1.74 12.19 -8.88
C ALA A 490 1.03 11.97 -10.21
N PHE A 491 0.40 13.00 -10.75
CA PHE A 491 -0.28 12.96 -12.05
C PHE A 491 0.73 12.83 -13.21
N SER A 492 1.84 13.58 -13.17
CA SER A 492 2.87 13.55 -14.21
C SER A 492 3.56 12.18 -14.35
N GLU A 493 3.51 11.34 -13.32
CA GLU A 493 4.04 9.98 -13.35
C GLU A 493 3.06 8.93 -13.94
N ARG A 494 1.93 9.35 -14.45
CA ARG A 494 0.96 8.44 -15.06
C ARG A 494 1.52 7.93 -16.38
N LYS A 495 1.65 6.60 -16.51
CA LYS A 495 2.17 5.95 -17.72
C LYS A 495 1.34 6.23 -18.99
N ASP A 496 0.10 6.62 -18.80
CA ASP A 496 -0.78 6.98 -19.91
C ASP A 496 -0.30 8.25 -20.64
N LEU A 497 0.45 9.13 -19.96
CA LEU A 497 1.05 10.33 -20.52
C LEU A 497 2.25 10.04 -21.45
N GLU A 498 2.89 8.90 -21.29
CA GLU A 498 4.04 8.46 -22.10
C GLU A 498 3.60 7.76 -23.40
N ARG A 499 2.29 7.59 -23.62
CA ARG A 499 1.80 6.89 -24.81
C ARG A 499 1.91 7.76 -26.06
N PRO A 500 2.37 7.21 -27.19
CA PRO A 500 2.31 7.90 -28.45
C PRO A 500 0.88 8.33 -28.78
N LEU A 501 0.68 9.59 -29.12
CA LEU A 501 -0.65 10.15 -29.37
C LEU A 501 -1.39 9.38 -30.47
N SER A 502 -0.68 8.97 -31.53
CA SER A 502 -1.24 8.15 -32.61
C SER A 502 -1.88 6.85 -32.12
N LEU A 503 -1.29 6.20 -31.09
CA LEU A 503 -1.86 4.99 -30.51
C LEU A 503 -3.08 5.31 -29.63
N VAL A 504 -3.10 6.44 -28.94
CA VAL A 504 -4.24 6.88 -28.14
C VAL A 504 -5.43 7.18 -29.04
N ILE A 505 -5.23 7.96 -30.10
CA ILE A 505 -6.25 8.27 -31.12
C ILE A 505 -6.79 6.98 -31.76
N LYS A 506 -5.89 6.10 -32.22
CA LYS A 506 -6.28 4.82 -32.79
C LYS A 506 -7.10 3.96 -31.83
N ALA A 507 -6.72 3.88 -30.57
CA ALA A 507 -7.44 3.11 -29.58
C ALA A 507 -8.85 3.68 -29.33
N SER A 508 -8.99 5.01 -29.27
CA SER A 508 -10.28 5.68 -29.12
C SER A 508 -11.20 5.41 -30.33
N LEU A 509 -10.71 5.64 -31.52
CA LEU A 509 -11.50 5.45 -32.77
C LEU A 509 -11.91 3.99 -33.04
N LEU A 510 -11.14 3.01 -32.53
CA LEU A 510 -11.43 1.59 -32.73
C LEU A 510 -12.33 1.00 -31.65
N ARG A 511 -12.59 1.71 -30.53
CA ARG A 511 -13.35 1.19 -29.37
C ARG A 511 -14.81 0.92 -29.74
N ASP A 512 -15.46 1.85 -30.44
CA ASP A 512 -16.81 1.70 -30.98
C ASP A 512 -16.90 2.33 -32.37
N ARG A 513 -16.69 1.51 -33.41
CA ARG A 513 -16.61 1.96 -34.80
C ARG A 513 -17.91 2.52 -35.36
N SER A 514 -19.04 2.06 -34.83
CA SER A 514 -20.38 2.46 -35.30
C SER A 514 -20.90 3.71 -34.56
N ALA A 515 -20.25 4.10 -33.45
CA ALA A 515 -20.67 5.28 -32.70
C ALA A 515 -20.48 6.56 -33.53
N PRO A 516 -21.44 7.48 -33.51
CA PRO A 516 -21.27 8.82 -34.06
C PRO A 516 -20.10 9.52 -33.36
N PHE A 517 -19.27 10.20 -34.19
CA PHE A 517 -18.13 10.96 -33.71
C PHE A 517 -18.43 12.47 -33.74
N LEU A 518 -19.00 12.92 -34.81
CA LEU A 518 -19.39 14.30 -35.05
C LEU A 518 -20.81 14.36 -35.61
N VAL A 519 -21.62 15.25 -35.01
CA VAL A 519 -22.98 15.56 -35.50
C VAL A 519 -22.96 16.99 -36.00
N GLU A 520 -23.08 17.17 -37.30
CA GLU A 520 -23.03 18.46 -37.93
C GLU A 520 -24.37 19.20 -37.90
N VAL A 521 -24.34 20.54 -37.82
CA VAL A 521 -25.52 21.37 -38.03
C VAL A 521 -25.98 21.22 -39.48
N GLY A 522 -27.13 20.62 -39.68
CA GLY A 522 -27.63 20.23 -41.02
C GLY A 522 -27.79 18.71 -41.22
N GLY A 523 -27.46 17.92 -40.23
CA GLY A 523 -27.92 16.53 -40.14
C GLY A 523 -26.99 15.44 -40.66
N LYS A 524 -25.75 15.74 -41.04
CA LYS A 524 -24.80 14.68 -41.39
C LYS A 524 -24.07 14.18 -40.11
N ILE A 525 -24.21 12.91 -39.83
CA ILE A 525 -23.54 12.23 -38.73
C ILE A 525 -22.32 11.50 -39.27
N TRP A 526 -21.15 11.77 -38.74
CA TRP A 526 -19.93 11.03 -39.03
C TRP A 526 -19.73 9.95 -37.96
N THR A 527 -19.57 8.70 -38.41
CA THR A 527 -19.19 7.60 -37.54
C THR A 527 -17.68 7.60 -37.33
N ARG A 528 -17.22 6.96 -36.25
CA ARG A 528 -15.80 6.75 -35.98
C ARG A 528 -15.11 5.95 -37.07
N GLU A 529 -15.83 4.99 -37.68
CA GLU A 529 -15.32 4.18 -38.79
C GLU A 529 -15.10 5.01 -40.04
N GLU A 530 -16.02 5.92 -40.38
CA GLU A 530 -15.88 6.83 -41.50
C GLU A 530 -14.70 7.79 -41.32
N PHE A 531 -14.57 8.36 -40.11
CA PHE A 531 -13.43 9.21 -39.75
C PHE A 531 -12.12 8.43 -39.81
N TYR A 532 -12.06 7.22 -39.21
CA TYR A 532 -10.87 6.36 -39.26
C TYR A 532 -10.51 5.93 -40.67
N GLY A 533 -11.50 5.61 -41.52
CA GLY A 533 -11.29 5.25 -42.93
C GLY A 533 -10.63 6.36 -43.73
N LYS A 534 -10.98 7.61 -43.42
CA LYS A 534 -10.37 8.80 -44.06
C LYS A 534 -9.03 9.17 -43.41
N ALA A 535 -8.89 8.93 -42.11
CA ALA A 535 -7.66 9.16 -41.36
C ALA A 535 -6.60 8.02 -41.46
N LYS A 536 -6.85 7.01 -42.34
CA LYS A 536 -6.01 5.81 -42.48
C LYS A 536 -4.57 6.07 -42.91
N HIS A 537 -4.26 7.28 -43.34
CA HIS A 537 -2.90 7.75 -43.67
C HIS A 537 -2.11 8.32 -42.48
N LEU A 538 -2.67 8.27 -41.28
CA LEU A 538 -2.06 8.75 -40.04
C LEU A 538 -0.95 7.81 -39.45
N THR A 539 -0.42 6.88 -40.24
CA THR A 539 0.63 5.96 -39.80
C THR A 539 1.95 6.26 -40.50
N GLY A 540 2.63 7.30 -40.08
CA GLY A 540 3.96 7.66 -40.56
C GLY A 540 4.41 8.98 -39.97
N SER A 541 5.72 9.20 -39.85
CA SER A 541 6.36 10.34 -39.20
C SER A 541 6.04 11.74 -39.78
N GLU A 542 5.20 11.85 -40.80
CA GLU A 542 4.61 13.09 -41.30
C GLU A 542 3.19 12.83 -41.78
N VAL A 543 2.21 13.46 -41.15
CA VAL A 543 0.82 13.42 -41.59
C VAL A 543 0.56 14.64 -42.46
N LYS A 544 0.49 14.42 -43.78
CA LYS A 544 -0.15 15.35 -44.70
C LYS A 544 -1.52 14.79 -45.05
N VAL A 545 -2.57 15.49 -44.63
CA VAL A 545 -3.94 15.17 -45.02
C VAL A 545 -4.28 16.06 -46.21
N GLU A 546 -4.58 15.46 -47.36
CA GLU A 546 -5.11 16.17 -48.53
C GLU A 546 -6.56 16.60 -48.26
N GLU A 547 -6.93 17.76 -48.81
CA GLU A 547 -8.24 18.41 -48.69
C GLU A 547 -9.42 17.44 -48.82
N VAL A 548 -10.31 17.44 -47.84
CA VAL A 548 -11.59 16.74 -47.90
C VAL A 548 -12.68 17.78 -48.14
N GLU A 549 -13.11 17.91 -49.39
CA GLU A 549 -14.18 18.81 -49.79
C GLU A 549 -15.49 18.53 -49.04
N GLY A 550 -16.11 19.53 -48.52
CA GLY A 550 -17.52 19.56 -48.11
C GLY A 550 -17.85 19.36 -46.64
N VAL A 551 -16.94 19.66 -45.74
CA VAL A 551 -17.13 19.55 -44.28
C VAL A 551 -16.89 20.93 -43.67
N ALA A 552 -17.86 21.82 -43.71
CA ALA A 552 -17.58 23.25 -43.72
C ALA A 552 -17.86 24.05 -42.44
N SER A 553 -17.92 23.54 -41.24
CA SER A 553 -17.88 24.39 -40.04
C SER A 553 -17.23 23.74 -38.84
N ILE A 554 -17.72 22.64 -38.37
CA ILE A 554 -16.98 21.76 -37.45
C ILE A 554 -15.86 21.04 -38.20
N SER A 555 -16.00 20.92 -39.47
CA SER A 555 -15.09 20.36 -40.44
C SER A 555 -13.82 21.20 -40.63
N ASP A 556 -13.90 22.50 -40.59
CA ASP A 556 -12.68 23.32 -40.58
C ASP A 556 -11.83 23.00 -39.35
N THR A 557 -12.46 22.67 -38.24
CA THR A 557 -11.81 22.27 -37.00
C THR A 557 -11.17 20.87 -37.11
N CYS A 558 -11.87 19.92 -37.69
CA CYS A 558 -11.31 18.56 -37.95
C CYS A 558 -10.36 18.54 -39.15
N LEU A 559 -10.53 19.44 -40.12
CA LEU A 559 -9.63 19.62 -41.26
C LEU A 559 -8.34 20.33 -40.90
N HIS A 560 -8.34 21.16 -39.88
CA HIS A 560 -7.08 21.67 -39.31
C HIS A 560 -6.24 20.59 -38.66
N LEU A 561 -6.80 19.41 -38.30
CA LEU A 561 -6.01 18.20 -38.11
C LEU A 561 -5.17 17.84 -39.36
N ALA A 562 -5.63 18.18 -40.51
CA ALA A 562 -4.93 18.01 -41.78
C ALA A 562 -3.71 18.92 -41.96
N GLY A 563 -3.71 20.06 -41.31
CA GLY A 563 -2.58 20.99 -41.29
C GLY A 563 -1.64 20.80 -40.09
N CYS A 564 -1.93 19.85 -39.20
CA CYS A 564 -1.10 19.58 -38.03
C CYS A 564 0.14 18.75 -38.39
N SER A 565 1.32 19.24 -38.12
CA SER A 565 2.49 18.37 -38.04
C SER A 565 2.45 17.65 -36.70
N LEU A 566 2.07 16.38 -36.70
CA LEU A 566 2.21 15.50 -35.56
C LEU A 566 3.68 15.10 -35.45
N ARG A 567 4.44 15.79 -34.57
CA ARG A 567 5.70 15.28 -34.08
C ARG A 567 5.42 14.49 -32.81
N ASP A 568 6.18 13.46 -32.52
CA ASP A 568 5.99 12.65 -31.31
C ASP A 568 6.08 13.47 -30.00
N GLU A 569 6.65 14.67 -30.04
CA GLU A 569 6.90 15.53 -28.88
C GLU A 569 5.96 16.74 -28.80
N GLU A 570 5.49 17.26 -29.94
CA GLU A 570 4.72 18.52 -30.00
C GLU A 570 3.76 18.56 -31.17
N ILE A 571 2.56 19.11 -30.96
CA ILE A 571 1.53 19.31 -31.96
C ILE A 571 1.24 20.82 -32.10
N GLN A 572 1.16 21.30 -33.30
CA GLN A 572 0.72 22.67 -33.55
C GLN A 572 -0.66 22.66 -34.21
N THR A 573 -1.62 23.37 -33.63
CA THR A 573 -2.98 23.48 -34.14
C THR A 573 -3.42 24.93 -34.05
N ALA A 574 -3.80 25.54 -35.18
CA ALA A 574 -4.32 26.90 -35.26
C ALA A 574 -3.59 27.92 -34.32
N GLY A 575 -2.25 27.97 -34.44
CA GLY A 575 -1.44 28.92 -33.63
C GLY A 575 -1.08 28.46 -32.21
N ILE A 576 -1.64 27.36 -31.68
CA ILE A 576 -1.30 26.79 -30.38
C ILE A 576 -0.34 25.63 -30.55
N SER A 577 0.75 25.66 -29.79
CA SER A 577 1.68 24.54 -29.62
C SER A 577 1.26 23.69 -28.43
N TRP A 578 1.07 22.39 -28.65
CA TRP A 578 0.67 21.42 -27.64
C TRP A 578 1.79 20.41 -27.43
N PRO A 579 2.51 20.47 -26.30
CA PRO A 579 3.33 19.32 -25.89
C PRO A 579 2.45 18.08 -25.72
N THR A 580 2.83 16.96 -26.35
CA THR A 580 2.01 15.74 -26.35
C THR A 580 1.59 15.27 -24.95
N PRO A 581 2.47 15.26 -23.93
CA PRO A 581 2.06 14.88 -22.57
C PRO A 581 1.05 15.84 -21.97
N GLU A 582 1.14 17.16 -22.23
CA GLU A 582 0.21 18.17 -21.71
C GLU A 582 -1.18 18.03 -22.36
N LEU A 583 -1.21 17.75 -23.66
CA LEU A 583 -2.45 17.51 -24.39
C LEU A 583 -3.19 16.29 -23.85
N ILE A 584 -2.49 15.17 -23.70
CA ILE A 584 -3.06 13.93 -23.13
C ILE A 584 -3.53 14.22 -21.69
N ALA A 585 -2.72 14.93 -20.91
CA ALA A 585 -3.06 15.30 -19.55
C ALA A 585 -4.32 16.19 -19.46
N SER A 586 -4.46 17.15 -20.36
CA SER A 586 -5.66 18.02 -20.44
C SER A 586 -6.93 17.19 -20.65
N VAL A 587 -6.92 16.28 -21.61
CA VAL A 587 -8.08 15.41 -21.87
C VAL A 587 -8.32 14.45 -20.70
N MET A 588 -7.28 13.86 -20.10
CA MET A 588 -7.44 12.98 -18.94
C MET A 588 -8.06 13.71 -17.73
N ARG A 589 -7.68 14.98 -17.51
CA ARG A 589 -8.28 15.80 -16.43
C ARG A 589 -9.79 15.91 -16.61
N ILE A 590 -10.24 16.20 -17.83
CA ILE A 590 -11.66 16.31 -18.16
C ILE A 590 -12.34 14.96 -18.00
N MET A 591 -11.75 13.89 -18.52
CA MET A 591 -12.29 12.53 -18.46
C MET A 591 -12.45 12.01 -17.03
N GLU A 592 -11.71 12.57 -16.08
CA GLU A 592 -11.82 12.23 -14.65
C GLU A 592 -12.86 13.09 -13.91
N THR A 593 -13.51 14.05 -14.56
CA THR A 593 -14.59 14.83 -13.97
C THR A 593 -15.90 14.05 -13.95
N ASN A 594 -16.87 14.52 -13.17
CA ASN A 594 -18.22 13.94 -13.14
C ASN A 594 -19.15 14.45 -14.26
N LEU A 595 -18.64 15.14 -15.26
CA LEU A 595 -19.42 15.62 -16.40
C LEU A 595 -20.15 14.48 -17.14
N TRP A 596 -19.59 13.28 -17.10
CA TRP A 596 -20.14 12.08 -17.76
C TRP A 596 -21.46 11.57 -17.15
N HIS A 597 -21.92 12.14 -16.04
CA HIS A 597 -23.25 11.85 -15.48
C HIS A 597 -24.34 12.66 -16.10
N GLU A 598 -24.02 13.80 -16.64
CA GLU A 598 -24.93 14.57 -17.43
C GLU A 598 -25.04 13.84 -18.79
N PRO A 599 -26.25 13.42 -19.19
CA PRO A 599 -26.45 12.73 -20.48
C PRO A 599 -25.95 13.56 -21.66
N ALA A 600 -26.17 14.87 -21.55
CA ALA A 600 -25.61 15.90 -22.43
C ALA A 600 -25.26 17.13 -21.61
N PHE A 601 -24.17 17.81 -21.94
CA PHE A 601 -23.75 19.05 -21.31
C PHE A 601 -23.30 20.08 -22.34
N ARG A 602 -23.45 21.36 -22.01
CA ARG A 602 -23.12 22.48 -22.89
C ARG A 602 -21.86 23.16 -22.44
N ILE A 603 -21.04 23.53 -23.41
CA ILE A 603 -19.84 24.33 -23.23
C ILE A 603 -19.98 25.58 -24.09
N GLN A 604 -19.82 26.75 -23.45
CA GLN A 604 -19.76 28.01 -24.16
C GLN A 604 -18.42 28.12 -24.87
N MET A 605 -18.45 28.40 -26.18
CA MET A 605 -17.26 28.65 -26.99
C MET A 605 -16.79 30.10 -26.81
N GLU A 606 -15.48 30.33 -26.87
CA GLU A 606 -14.91 31.66 -26.86
C GLU A 606 -15.01 32.38 -28.23
N GLY A 607 -15.53 31.66 -29.18
CA GLY A 607 -15.84 32.21 -30.52
C GLY A 607 -14.71 32.18 -31.54
N SER A 608 -13.53 31.68 -31.16
CA SER A 608 -12.44 31.41 -32.13
C SER A 608 -11.77 30.08 -31.83
N PHE A 609 -11.50 29.32 -32.88
CA PHE A 609 -10.79 28.04 -32.76
C PHE A 609 -9.32 28.20 -32.36
N ASP A 610 -8.85 29.44 -32.22
CA ASP A 610 -7.50 29.73 -31.79
C ASP A 610 -7.37 29.62 -30.24
N SER A 611 -8.49 29.49 -29.51
CA SER A 611 -8.45 29.32 -28.05
C SER A 611 -8.14 27.88 -27.64
N ALA A 612 -7.40 27.72 -26.55
CA ALA A 612 -7.11 26.42 -25.98
C ALA A 612 -8.37 25.72 -25.43
N TRP A 613 -9.37 26.50 -25.00
CA TRP A 613 -10.66 26.02 -24.55
C TRP A 613 -11.41 25.36 -25.70
N ASP A 614 -11.58 26.09 -26.81
CA ASP A 614 -12.31 25.60 -27.97
C ASP A 614 -11.63 24.39 -28.60
N GLN A 615 -10.30 24.42 -28.78
CA GLN A 615 -9.56 23.26 -29.28
C GLN A 615 -9.71 22.03 -28.38
N THR A 616 -9.67 22.22 -27.05
CA THR A 616 -9.82 21.08 -26.13
C THR A 616 -11.18 20.43 -26.26
N TRP A 617 -12.25 21.21 -26.35
CA TRP A 617 -13.61 20.67 -26.35
C TRP A 617 -14.09 20.25 -27.74
N CYS A 618 -13.78 21.02 -28.78
CA CYS A 618 -14.22 20.69 -30.17
C CYS A 618 -13.45 19.53 -30.77
N LEU A 619 -12.17 19.42 -30.43
CA LEU A 619 -11.26 18.53 -31.13
C LEU A 619 -10.74 17.42 -30.23
N TRP A 620 -10.04 17.79 -29.17
CA TRP A 620 -9.28 16.80 -28.39
C TRP A 620 -10.14 15.95 -27.47
N ALA A 621 -11.15 16.50 -26.82
CA ALA A 621 -12.03 15.73 -25.96
C ALA A 621 -12.85 14.70 -26.74
N PRO A 622 -13.44 14.98 -27.90
CA PRO A 622 -14.09 13.97 -28.74
C PRO A 622 -13.10 12.93 -29.27
N LEU A 623 -11.95 13.37 -29.78
CA LEU A 623 -10.97 12.50 -30.42
C LEU A 623 -10.28 11.53 -29.48
N LEU A 624 -9.92 12.00 -28.28
CA LEU A 624 -9.19 11.21 -27.27
C LEU A 624 -10.11 10.67 -26.16
N GLY A 625 -11.20 11.39 -25.88
CA GLY A 625 -12.08 11.18 -24.78
C GLY A 625 -13.34 10.35 -25.03
N ASP A 626 -13.60 9.96 -26.29
CA ASP A 626 -14.75 9.11 -26.65
C ASP A 626 -16.13 9.81 -26.57
N LEU A 627 -16.17 11.10 -26.87
CA LEU A 627 -17.38 11.92 -26.88
C LEU A 627 -17.92 12.15 -28.30
N SER A 628 -19.23 12.42 -28.39
CA SER A 628 -19.89 12.98 -29.55
C SER A 628 -20.16 14.47 -29.31
N VAL A 629 -20.06 15.26 -30.37
CA VAL A 629 -20.21 16.73 -30.34
C VAL A 629 -21.33 17.13 -31.26
N LYS A 630 -22.17 18.07 -30.81
CA LYS A 630 -23.18 18.74 -31.59
C LYS A 630 -23.01 20.25 -31.47
N ASP A 631 -22.88 20.96 -32.60
CA ASP A 631 -22.86 22.41 -32.61
C ASP A 631 -24.30 22.94 -32.65
N GLU A 632 -24.67 23.80 -31.70
CA GLU A 632 -26.00 24.41 -31.60
C GLU A 632 -26.13 25.65 -32.54
N GLY A 633 -25.00 26.12 -33.09
CA GLY A 633 -25.00 27.22 -34.06
C GLY A 633 -25.04 28.64 -33.42
N ASP A 634 -25.00 28.75 -32.11
CA ASP A 634 -25.04 29.99 -31.34
C ASP A 634 -23.74 30.24 -30.51
N GLY A 635 -22.66 29.51 -30.83
CA GLY A 635 -21.42 29.53 -30.08
C GLY A 635 -21.44 28.58 -28.89
N THR A 636 -22.41 27.67 -28.82
CA THR A 636 -22.53 26.67 -27.77
C THR A 636 -22.35 25.29 -28.39
N LEU A 637 -21.53 24.43 -27.77
CA LEU A 637 -21.42 23.03 -28.10
C LEU A 637 -22.17 22.18 -27.07
N THR A 638 -22.92 21.19 -27.57
CA THR A 638 -23.48 20.12 -26.77
C THR A 638 -22.66 18.86 -26.93
N LEU A 639 -22.16 18.32 -25.82
CA LEU A 639 -21.34 17.12 -25.76
C LEU A 639 -22.05 16.05 -24.96
N GLY A 640 -21.85 14.79 -25.31
CA GLY A 640 -22.46 13.64 -24.60
C GLY A 640 -22.37 12.36 -25.41
N ASN A 641 -23.10 11.32 -24.98
CA ASN A 641 -23.31 10.14 -25.81
C ASN A 641 -24.25 10.48 -26.95
N ALA A 642 -24.02 9.93 -28.14
CA ALA A 642 -24.75 10.25 -29.33
C ALA A 642 -26.29 10.09 -29.23
N GLY A 643 -26.77 9.12 -28.45
CA GLY A 643 -28.19 8.89 -28.18
C GLY A 643 -28.84 9.97 -27.28
N ASP A 644 -28.07 10.66 -26.51
CA ASP A 644 -28.52 11.57 -25.47
C ASP A 644 -28.53 13.05 -25.91
N LEU A 645 -27.76 13.40 -26.96
CA LEU A 645 -27.53 14.78 -27.41
C LEU A 645 -28.82 15.56 -27.78
N ASN A 646 -29.90 14.88 -28.15
CA ASN A 646 -31.18 15.51 -28.52
C ASN A 646 -32.30 15.24 -27.52
N SER A 647 -32.07 14.44 -26.47
CA SER A 647 -33.11 13.90 -25.61
C SER A 647 -33.22 14.58 -24.26
N PHE A 648 -32.16 15.28 -23.82
CA PHE A 648 -32.09 15.86 -22.47
C PHE A 648 -31.74 17.34 -22.49
N PRO A 649 -32.29 18.15 -21.56
CA PRO A 649 -31.88 19.54 -21.36
C PRO A 649 -30.43 19.56 -20.85
N ALA A 650 -29.51 20.12 -21.65
CA ALA A 650 -28.10 20.21 -21.27
C ALA A 650 -27.82 21.38 -20.34
N LYS A 651 -27.00 21.17 -19.30
CA LYS A 651 -26.48 22.23 -18.41
C LYS A 651 -25.21 22.83 -19.01
N THR A 652 -25.07 24.15 -18.92
CA THR A 652 -23.88 24.84 -19.40
C THR A 652 -22.80 24.90 -18.33
N PHE A 653 -21.58 24.55 -18.66
CA PHE A 653 -20.41 24.59 -17.79
C PHE A 653 -19.35 25.56 -18.32
N THR A 654 -18.68 26.21 -17.42
CA THR A 654 -17.60 27.20 -17.67
C THR A 654 -16.31 26.76 -17.00
N GLY A 655 -15.18 27.24 -17.49
CA GLY A 655 -13.86 26.93 -16.93
C GLY A 655 -12.78 27.83 -17.50
N LEU A 656 -11.54 27.47 -17.25
CA LEU A 656 -10.34 28.16 -17.73
C LEU A 656 -9.42 27.18 -18.44
N ALA A 657 -9.04 27.50 -19.66
CA ALA A 657 -7.96 26.81 -20.38
C ALA A 657 -6.81 27.79 -20.68
N ILE A 658 -5.60 27.27 -20.70
CA ILE A 658 -4.39 28.03 -20.98
C ILE A 658 -3.71 27.41 -22.19
N SER A 659 -3.23 28.28 -23.11
CA SER A 659 -2.54 27.86 -24.32
C SER A 659 -1.39 26.91 -24.00
N GLY A 660 -1.33 25.77 -24.70
CA GLY A 660 -0.33 24.73 -24.49
C GLY A 660 -0.53 23.83 -23.26
N LEU A 661 -1.37 24.22 -22.28
CA LEU A 661 -1.65 23.45 -21.06
C LEU A 661 -3.06 22.84 -21.04
N GLY A 662 -4.00 23.39 -21.82
CA GLY A 662 -5.39 22.97 -21.89
C GLY A 662 -6.23 23.41 -20.70
N VAL A 663 -7.29 22.67 -20.37
CA VAL A 663 -8.21 23.00 -19.28
C VAL A 663 -7.53 22.79 -17.92
N VAL A 664 -7.46 23.86 -17.14
CA VAL A 664 -6.78 23.92 -15.83
C VAL A 664 -7.74 24.06 -14.67
N ALA A 665 -8.88 24.73 -14.88
CA ALA A 665 -9.95 24.87 -13.88
C ALA A 665 -11.30 24.72 -14.55
N MET A 666 -12.30 24.20 -13.82
CA MET A 666 -13.63 24.03 -14.35
C MET A 666 -14.70 23.98 -13.26
N ASN A 667 -15.86 24.56 -13.54
CA ASN A 667 -17.09 24.30 -12.82
C ASN A 667 -17.62 22.91 -13.19
N LEU A 668 -18.02 22.13 -12.20
CA LEU A 668 -18.48 20.76 -12.37
C LEU A 668 -19.95 20.65 -11.94
N PRO A 669 -20.67 19.60 -12.36
CA PRO A 669 -22.01 19.36 -11.86
C PRO A 669 -22.03 19.23 -10.33
N ASP A 670 -23.05 19.78 -9.70
CA ASP A 670 -23.31 19.49 -8.30
C ASP A 670 -23.63 17.98 -8.15
N PRO A 671 -23.08 17.33 -7.12
CA PRO A 671 -23.38 15.92 -6.89
C PRO A 671 -24.88 15.68 -6.67
N PRO A 672 -25.44 14.53 -7.10
CA PRO A 672 -26.83 14.17 -6.81
C PRO A 672 -27.16 14.23 -5.31
N GLU A 673 -28.35 14.66 -4.96
CA GLU A 673 -28.77 14.89 -3.57
C GLU A 673 -28.68 13.62 -2.70
N ASP A 674 -29.01 12.46 -3.26
CA ASP A 674 -28.96 11.17 -2.58
C ASP A 674 -27.54 10.75 -2.10
N ILE A 675 -26.50 11.29 -2.71
CA ILE A 675 -25.10 11.04 -2.34
C ILE A 675 -24.38 12.26 -1.79
N ASN A 676 -25.07 13.39 -1.60
CA ASN A 676 -24.48 14.68 -1.22
C ASN A 676 -25.02 15.26 0.10
N PRO A 677 -24.96 14.53 1.23
CA PRO A 677 -25.50 14.99 2.51
C PRO A 677 -24.79 16.23 3.07
N ASP A 678 -23.59 16.56 2.57
CA ASP A 678 -22.78 17.70 3.03
C ASP A 678 -22.92 18.93 2.13
N ASP A 679 -23.87 18.90 1.17
CA ASP A 679 -24.14 19.97 0.20
C ASP A 679 -22.89 20.50 -0.50
N GLN A 680 -22.02 19.58 -0.98
CA GLN A 680 -20.84 19.95 -1.75
C GLN A 680 -21.27 20.56 -3.08
N LYS A 681 -20.70 21.71 -3.42
CA LYS A 681 -20.97 22.38 -4.70
C LYS A 681 -19.90 22.02 -5.72
N GLY A 682 -20.33 21.65 -6.92
CA GLY A 682 -19.45 21.43 -8.07
C GLY A 682 -19.10 22.77 -8.77
N ALA A 683 -20.01 23.72 -8.75
CA ALA A 683 -19.90 25.00 -9.39
C ALA A 683 -20.15 26.17 -8.41
N ALA A 684 -19.57 27.33 -8.70
CA ALA A 684 -19.87 28.60 -8.07
C ALA A 684 -20.10 29.65 -9.16
N GLU A 685 -21.25 30.31 -9.13
CA GLU A 685 -21.65 31.31 -10.12
C GLU A 685 -20.62 32.44 -10.17
N GLY A 686 -20.12 32.81 -11.35
CA GLY A 686 -19.10 33.84 -11.56
C GLY A 686 -17.65 33.34 -11.35
N SER A 687 -17.43 32.11 -10.91
CA SER A 687 -16.10 31.51 -10.87
C SER A 687 -15.77 30.71 -12.14
N VAL A 688 -14.48 30.43 -12.36
CA VAL A 688 -14.04 29.48 -13.40
C VAL A 688 -13.91 28.06 -12.86
N GLY A 689 -14.40 27.81 -11.64
CA GLY A 689 -14.41 26.49 -11.03
C GLY A 689 -13.20 26.18 -10.18
N ARG A 690 -12.99 24.89 -9.91
CA ARG A 690 -11.84 24.41 -9.14
C ARG A 690 -10.70 23.94 -10.03
N ILE A 691 -9.50 24.04 -9.50
CA ILE A 691 -8.30 23.49 -10.16
C ILE A 691 -8.45 22.00 -10.33
N LEU A 692 -8.26 21.53 -11.55
CA LEU A 692 -8.37 20.11 -11.90
C LEU A 692 -7.18 19.29 -11.40
N PRO A 693 -7.34 17.97 -11.21
CA PRO A 693 -6.25 17.09 -10.79
C PRO A 693 -5.03 17.19 -11.70
N GLY A 694 -3.81 17.21 -11.11
CA GLY A 694 -2.57 17.30 -11.88
C GLY A 694 -2.16 18.72 -12.30
N VAL A 695 -2.89 19.73 -11.84
CA VAL A 695 -2.55 21.14 -12.02
C VAL A 695 -2.09 21.72 -10.68
N GLU A 696 -0.97 22.45 -10.70
CA GLU A 696 -0.49 23.29 -9.62
C GLU A 696 -0.78 24.74 -9.99
N ALA A 697 -1.46 25.48 -9.11
CA ALA A 697 -1.81 26.87 -9.36
C ALA A 697 -1.50 27.75 -8.13
N ARG A 698 -1.03 28.95 -8.39
CA ARG A 698 -0.75 29.98 -7.38
C ARG A 698 -1.13 31.37 -7.87
N VAL A 699 -1.47 32.22 -6.94
CA VAL A 699 -1.69 33.66 -7.19
C VAL A 699 -0.51 34.40 -6.57
N VAL A 700 0.14 35.26 -7.35
CA VAL A 700 1.33 35.98 -6.93
C VAL A 700 1.11 37.50 -7.01
N SER A 701 1.80 38.25 -6.15
CA SER A 701 1.75 39.70 -6.14
C SER A 701 2.47 40.29 -7.35
N ASP A 702 1.93 41.41 -7.86
CA ASP A 702 2.55 42.16 -8.95
C ASP A 702 3.96 42.64 -8.58
N GLY A 703 4.92 42.28 -9.41
CA GLY A 703 6.30 42.78 -9.32
C GLY A 703 7.21 42.08 -8.31
N SER A 704 6.71 41.55 -7.18
CA SER A 704 7.53 40.77 -6.24
C SER A 704 7.54 39.29 -6.53
N GLY A 705 6.53 38.75 -7.22
CA GLY A 705 6.36 37.33 -7.46
C GLY A 705 6.08 36.53 -6.17
N GLU A 706 5.83 37.20 -5.06
CA GLU A 706 5.50 36.58 -3.79
C GLU A 706 4.08 36.03 -3.83
N GLU A 707 3.90 34.79 -3.36
CA GLU A 707 2.62 34.15 -3.38
C GLU A 707 1.65 34.73 -2.34
N LEU A 708 0.43 35.01 -2.79
CA LEU A 708 -0.61 35.63 -2.00
C LEU A 708 -1.49 34.60 -1.27
N PRO A 709 -2.01 34.92 -0.08
CA PRO A 709 -2.94 34.08 0.65
C PRO A 709 -4.32 34.00 -0.03
N VAL A 710 -5.11 33.02 0.39
CA VAL A 710 -6.50 32.81 -0.08
C VAL A 710 -7.32 34.08 0.21
N GLY A 711 -8.05 34.58 -0.79
CA GLY A 711 -8.88 35.77 -0.76
C GLY A 711 -8.20 37.02 -1.32
N GLU A 712 -6.87 36.99 -1.46
CA GLU A 712 -6.12 38.13 -2.08
C GLU A 712 -6.01 37.93 -3.59
N GLU A 713 -5.99 39.06 -4.30
CA GLU A 713 -5.98 39.15 -5.75
C GLU A 713 -4.55 39.36 -6.28
N GLY A 714 -4.18 38.68 -7.34
CA GLY A 714 -2.88 38.81 -7.99
C GLY A 714 -2.79 38.08 -9.30
N ASP A 715 -1.58 37.96 -9.85
CA ASP A 715 -1.31 37.25 -11.10
C ASP A 715 -1.42 35.75 -10.95
N LEU A 716 -2.21 35.13 -11.83
CA LEU A 716 -2.36 33.68 -11.85
C LEU A 716 -1.17 33.04 -12.57
N GLN A 717 -0.52 32.09 -11.89
CA GLN A 717 0.50 31.22 -12.45
C GLN A 717 0.08 29.76 -12.31
N VAL A 718 0.34 28.99 -13.34
CA VAL A 718 -0.07 27.57 -13.42
C VAL A 718 1.10 26.72 -13.88
N ALA A 719 1.23 25.52 -13.32
CA ALA A 719 2.17 24.49 -13.76
C ALA A 719 1.43 23.16 -13.91
N CYS A 720 1.73 22.43 -14.98
CA CYS A 720 1.13 21.12 -15.27
C CYS A 720 2.22 20.04 -15.34
N VAL A 721 2.13 19.10 -16.28
CA VAL A 721 3.01 17.93 -16.36
C VAL A 721 4.50 18.29 -16.42
N SER A 722 4.85 19.30 -17.21
CA SER A 722 6.25 19.78 -17.35
C SER A 722 6.84 20.29 -16.04
N GLY A 723 5.99 20.80 -15.15
CA GLY A 723 6.40 21.46 -13.91
C GLY A 723 6.89 22.89 -14.09
N GLU A 724 6.92 23.40 -15.31
CA GLU A 724 7.28 24.80 -15.61
C GLU A 724 6.10 25.74 -15.30
N TRP A 725 6.39 26.85 -14.66
CA TRP A 725 5.40 27.86 -14.34
C TRP A 725 5.08 28.74 -15.55
N THR A 726 3.82 28.73 -15.94
CA THR A 726 3.30 29.58 -17.02
C THR A 726 2.41 30.66 -16.41
N SER A 727 2.64 31.95 -16.78
CA SER A 727 1.72 33.02 -16.43
C SER A 727 0.45 32.88 -17.28
N ALA A 728 -0.69 32.96 -16.63
CA ALA A 728 -1.97 32.97 -17.32
C ALA A 728 -2.29 34.37 -17.92
N ASN A 729 -1.53 35.39 -17.54
CA ASN A 729 -1.80 36.81 -17.86
C ASN A 729 -3.20 37.28 -17.40
N LEU A 730 -3.68 36.72 -16.31
CA LEU A 730 -5.00 36.98 -15.73
C LEU A 730 -4.83 37.27 -14.25
N LYS A 731 -5.64 38.23 -13.74
CA LYS A 731 -5.80 38.45 -12.31
C LYS A 731 -6.81 37.47 -11.74
N ALA A 732 -6.46 36.91 -10.61
CA ALA A 732 -7.29 35.88 -9.99
C ALA A 732 -7.15 35.88 -8.47
N ARG A 733 -8.11 35.23 -7.81
CA ARG A 733 -8.05 34.88 -6.38
C ARG A 733 -8.69 33.56 -6.12
N PHE A 734 -8.23 32.87 -5.10
CA PHE A 734 -8.92 31.68 -4.57
C PHE A 734 -9.86 32.08 -3.44
N ASP A 735 -10.99 31.41 -3.32
CA ASP A 735 -11.83 31.47 -2.14
C ASP A 735 -11.55 30.33 -1.13
N MET A 736 -12.24 30.39 0.01
CA MET A 736 -12.09 29.40 1.09
C MET A 736 -12.63 28.01 0.71
N GLU A 737 -13.49 27.91 -0.28
CA GLU A 737 -14.05 26.66 -0.80
C GLU A 737 -13.21 26.06 -1.94
N GLY A 738 -12.17 26.77 -2.36
CA GLY A 738 -11.20 26.33 -3.35
C GLY A 738 -11.57 26.68 -4.79
N PHE A 739 -12.58 27.50 -5.01
CA PHE A 739 -12.90 28.03 -6.34
C PHE A 739 -11.93 29.13 -6.75
N LEU A 740 -11.63 29.15 -8.04
CA LEU A 740 -10.82 30.19 -8.68
C LEU A 740 -11.75 31.27 -9.29
N TRP A 741 -11.49 32.48 -8.96
CA TRP A 741 -12.21 33.65 -9.44
C TRP A 741 -11.27 34.50 -10.27
N LEU A 742 -11.69 34.80 -11.50
CA LEU A 742 -11.01 35.82 -12.31
C LEU A 742 -11.54 37.20 -11.93
N THR A 743 -10.66 38.14 -11.79
CA THR A 743 -11.01 39.52 -11.55
C THR A 743 -10.78 40.31 -12.83
N GLU A 744 -11.72 41.17 -13.20
CA GLU A 744 -11.60 41.99 -14.39
C GLU A 744 -10.35 42.86 -14.31
N THR A 745 -9.56 42.87 -15.39
CA THR A 745 -8.38 43.72 -15.57
C THR A 745 -8.79 45.16 -15.82
#